data_20031a24beb31dc791a7246b4163e5bf
#
_entry.id   20031a24beb31dc791a7246b4163e5bf
#
_cell.length_a   1.000
_cell.length_b   1.000
_cell.length_c   1.000
_cell.angle_alpha   90.00
_cell.angle_beta   90.00
_cell.angle_gamma   90.00
#
_symmetry.space_group_name_H-M   'P 1'
#
loop_
_entity.id
_entity.type
_entity.pdbx_description
1 polymer ?
#
loop_
_entity_poly.entity_id
_entity_poly.type
_entity_poly.pdbx_seq_one_letter_code
_entity_poly.pdbx_strand_id
1 'polypeptide(L)'
;MAIFKKKKEEQVTNKIHNESFQKLTEVLDTDSVDSIYPFSWIEKKSHIETGENYIKNLLVVDYPQSVKGAYLSNLLKKNGNIQITKFIRPANIERMIDHLNNSIKNKTAEQMRTTDPKRNATIKREIESSKKQLDKFLDEKTGFMYMYMYITLNGDSYEKIQALEKDVKRTLTRLRLKTHTPTNAMRESFHTVLPLNRNFLSAFTQQNMDTATAGHFFMFDDSEIIDLTPNTSVFGINKNTDSLVAVDFNNKEKTLNKNMTIIGTSGVGKSTLNMRMILDNVKKSIRQFIIDPEDEFSYITKYYGGTVVNISTSSNIKINPFEIFSEEVFEKEDETDNETTSDVLTENNEHESQIDTLVRSKIGKLKTFFRVLKDEISQTEISVLSSTLRQLYQDKGFKGNAKLSDFKSEDYPTLTELYNKLKDLDPEKYEVLKDLTLIIEDYTMEHGTTTIFDGYTNIKLDNEIVTFNLKPLQTEKDVQSAAYLNIFSFLWDEITKDRTTETVLMTDELHFLATNEYSLDFYYQAYKRIRKYGGGAIASTQQIKDILRTSQEIGSAIIENSHTKFFFGMDNVGVDDVVDKLGLKFSDQEISHLTKKKKGEALLLYGTQRAFIRIDLDREETRLWNKELYETIYEEPADVEPNYVEQLGLTDIDLAELEEELRQAEMIYE
;
A
#
# COMPACT_ATOMS: atom_id res chain seq x y z
N MET A 1 32.09 44.81 39.48
CA MET A 1 32.51 43.66 40.32
C MET A 1 31.67 42.39 40.08
N ALA A 2 30.37 42.45 39.86
CA ALA A 2 29.54 41.25 39.62
C ALA A 2 29.84 40.49 38.31
N ILE A 3 30.19 41.21 37.23
CA ILE A 3 30.50 40.61 35.92
C ILE A 3 31.84 39.84 35.94
N PHE A 4 32.83 40.33 36.70
CA PHE A 4 34.12 39.65 36.89
C PHE A 4 34.01 38.39 37.77
N LYS A 5 33.08 38.37 38.72
CA LYS A 5 32.82 37.20 39.57
C LYS A 5 32.18 36.08 38.75
N LYS A 6 31.21 36.42 37.88
CA LYS A 6 30.51 35.49 37.02
C LYS A 6 31.43 34.84 35.96
N LYS A 7 32.34 35.62 35.36
CA LYS A 7 33.37 35.11 34.42
C LYS A 7 34.37 34.19 35.10
N LYS A 8 34.69 34.41 36.39
CA LYS A 8 35.61 33.57 37.14
C LYS A 8 34.96 32.26 37.58
N GLU A 9 33.66 32.28 37.92
CA GLU A 9 32.84 31.08 38.22
C GLU A 9 32.64 30.23 36.96
N GLU A 10 32.35 30.82 35.79
CA GLU A 10 32.28 30.11 34.49
C GLU A 10 33.62 29.48 34.09
N GLN A 11 34.74 30.16 34.31
CA GLN A 11 36.09 29.61 34.04
C GLN A 11 36.46 28.48 34.98
N VAL A 12 36.05 28.54 36.26
CA VAL A 12 36.29 27.45 37.24
C VAL A 12 35.40 26.23 36.95
N THR A 13 34.15 26.44 36.59
CA THR A 13 33.24 25.36 36.21
C THR A 13 33.69 24.67 34.94
N ASN A 14 34.16 25.41 33.93
CA ASN A 14 34.70 24.82 32.72
C ASN A 14 36.05 24.07 32.96
N LYS A 15 36.84 24.56 33.92
CA LYS A 15 38.12 23.88 34.27
C LYS A 15 37.87 22.56 35.02
N ILE A 16 36.91 22.52 35.94
CA ILE A 16 36.53 21.28 36.64
C ILE A 16 35.87 20.26 35.66
N HIS A 17 35.10 20.75 34.69
CA HIS A 17 34.56 19.89 33.65
C HIS A 17 35.63 19.31 32.73
N ASN A 18 36.61 20.08 32.32
CA ASN A 18 37.75 19.62 31.51
C ASN A 18 38.62 18.61 32.28
N GLU A 19 38.91 18.83 33.56
CA GLU A 19 39.71 17.90 34.37
C GLU A 19 38.97 16.58 34.65
N SER A 20 37.64 16.60 34.83
CA SER A 20 36.84 15.41 34.96
C SER A 20 36.73 14.63 33.63
N PHE A 21 36.70 15.34 32.51
CA PHE A 21 36.65 14.77 31.18
C PHE A 21 37.99 14.14 30.79
N GLN A 22 39.12 14.82 31.07
CA GLN A 22 40.45 14.23 30.86
C GLN A 22 40.69 12.94 31.63
N LYS A 23 40.17 12.83 32.85
CA LYS A 23 40.24 11.60 33.63
C LYS A 23 39.37 10.49 33.07
N LEU A 24 38.25 10.82 32.43
CA LEU A 24 37.37 9.81 31.79
C LEU A 24 38.00 9.31 30.46
N THR A 25 38.66 10.19 29.71
CA THR A 25 39.35 9.83 28.47
C THR A 25 40.63 9.01 28.71
N GLU A 26 41.24 9.08 29.88
CA GLU A 26 42.37 8.25 30.28
C GLU A 26 41.94 6.78 30.61
N VAL A 27 40.64 6.55 30.88
CA VAL A 27 40.12 5.22 31.27
C VAL A 27 39.39 4.53 30.13
N LEU A 28 38.90 5.30 29.13
CA LEU A 28 38.19 4.80 27.97
C LEU A 28 39.04 5.01 26.72
N ASP A 29 39.03 4.05 25.81
CA ASP A 29 39.66 4.18 24.48
C ASP A 29 39.15 5.46 23.82
N THR A 30 40.03 6.39 23.51
CA THR A 30 39.71 7.76 23.09
C THR A 30 38.79 7.79 21.89
N ASP A 31 38.90 6.85 20.97
CA ASP A 31 38.08 6.76 19.76
C ASP A 31 36.58 6.44 20.07
N SER A 32 36.33 5.72 21.15
CA SER A 32 34.96 5.35 21.58
C SER A 32 34.26 6.50 22.30
N VAL A 33 34.99 7.35 23.01
CA VAL A 33 34.43 8.48 23.78
C VAL A 33 34.11 9.64 22.86
N ASP A 34 34.99 9.94 21.87
CA ASP A 34 34.77 11.00 20.89
C ASP A 34 33.54 10.75 20.00
N SER A 35 33.15 9.48 19.80
CA SER A 35 31.95 9.13 19.05
C SER A 35 30.65 9.35 19.83
N ILE A 36 30.70 9.42 21.15
CA ILE A 36 29.52 9.56 22.02
C ILE A 36 29.33 11.00 22.51
N TYR A 37 30.41 11.79 22.60
CA TYR A 37 30.38 13.13 23.14
C TYR A 37 29.89 14.16 22.12
N PRO A 38 28.90 15.00 22.43
CA PRO A 38 28.47 16.05 21.51
C PRO A 38 29.58 17.07 21.29
N PHE A 39 29.83 17.45 20.04
CA PHE A 39 30.89 18.38 19.62
C PHE A 39 30.76 19.74 20.30
N SER A 40 29.56 20.17 20.62
CA SER A 40 29.29 21.37 21.41
C SER A 40 28.01 21.23 22.24
N TRP A 41 27.92 21.96 23.34
CA TRP A 41 26.76 22.04 24.18
C TRP A 41 26.43 23.47 24.54
N ILE A 42 25.32 23.99 24.02
CA ILE A 42 24.87 25.36 24.29
C ILE A 42 23.42 25.28 24.83
N GLU A 43 23.26 25.64 26.08
CA GLU A 43 21.94 25.72 26.70
C GLU A 43 21.30 27.07 26.41
N LYS A 44 20.17 27.05 25.73
CA LYS A 44 19.32 28.21 25.50
C LYS A 44 18.13 28.19 26.45
N LYS A 45 17.36 29.28 26.50
CA LYS A 45 16.19 29.41 27.35
C LYS A 45 15.13 28.32 27.10
N SER A 46 14.96 27.85 25.88
CA SER A 46 13.88 26.97 25.48
C SER A 46 14.31 25.73 24.67
N HIS A 47 15.61 25.54 24.44
CA HIS A 47 16.18 24.41 23.70
C HIS A 47 17.66 24.26 24.03
N ILE A 48 18.25 23.18 23.60
CA ILE A 48 19.68 22.88 23.68
C ILE A 48 20.20 22.73 22.26
N GLU A 49 21.38 23.29 21.99
CA GLU A 49 22.12 23.11 20.74
C GLU A 49 23.31 22.19 21.02
N THR A 50 23.41 21.09 20.25
CA THR A 50 24.49 20.10 20.37
C THR A 50 25.10 19.86 19.00
N GLY A 51 26.20 20.58 18.69
CA GLY A 51 26.75 20.57 17.34
C GLY A 51 25.73 21.09 16.32
N GLU A 52 25.36 20.25 15.38
CA GLU A 52 24.36 20.55 14.34
C GLU A 52 22.93 20.17 14.76
N ASN A 53 22.72 19.63 15.96
CA ASN A 53 21.42 19.19 16.43
C ASN A 53 20.80 20.14 17.44
N TYR A 54 19.50 20.29 17.35
CA TYR A 54 18.67 21.07 18.27
C TYR A 54 17.74 20.12 19.04
N ILE A 55 17.71 20.27 20.38
CA ILE A 55 16.92 19.42 21.28
C ILE A 55 15.96 20.29 22.06
N LYS A 56 14.69 19.91 22.10
CA LYS A 56 13.66 20.58 22.87
C LYS A 56 12.82 19.60 23.65
N ASN A 57 12.67 19.83 24.95
CA ASN A 57 11.84 18.98 25.80
C ASN A 57 10.52 19.67 26.13
N LEU A 58 9.45 18.90 26.16
CA LEU A 58 8.12 19.28 26.61
C LEU A 58 7.74 18.42 27.81
N LEU A 59 7.31 19.06 28.89
CA LEU A 59 6.80 18.43 30.08
C LEU A 59 5.29 18.22 29.92
N VAL A 60 4.77 17.03 30.14
CA VAL A 60 3.32 16.81 30.21
C VAL A 60 2.86 17.06 31.64
N VAL A 61 1.99 18.04 31.82
CA VAL A 61 1.60 18.55 33.16
C VAL A 61 0.13 18.33 33.48
N ASP A 62 -0.71 18.03 32.47
CA ASP A 62 -2.13 17.79 32.68
C ASP A 62 -2.62 16.72 31.72
N TYR A 63 -3.51 15.87 32.18
CA TYR A 63 -3.99 14.66 31.47
C TYR A 63 -5.52 14.68 31.41
N PRO A 64 -6.13 14.02 30.39
CA PRO A 64 -7.57 13.91 30.31
C PRO A 64 -8.15 13.01 31.40
N GLN A 65 -9.40 13.22 31.76
CA GLN A 65 -10.09 12.44 32.81
C GLN A 65 -10.33 10.96 32.41
N SER A 66 -10.34 10.65 31.14
CA SER A 66 -10.48 9.29 30.63
C SER A 66 -9.64 9.10 29.37
N VAL A 67 -9.02 7.94 29.24
CA VAL A 67 -8.21 7.51 28.09
C VAL A 67 -8.71 6.18 27.59
N LYS A 68 -8.47 5.90 26.31
CA LYS A 68 -8.72 4.60 25.67
C LYS A 68 -7.38 3.99 25.26
N GLY A 69 -7.35 2.70 24.98
CA GLY A 69 -6.14 2.02 24.50
C GLY A 69 -5.49 2.73 23.31
N ALA A 70 -4.18 2.59 23.20
CA ALA A 70 -3.36 3.21 22.16
C ALA A 70 -3.45 4.76 22.11
N TYR A 71 -3.63 5.38 23.27
CA TYR A 71 -3.94 6.81 23.38
C TYR A 71 -2.91 7.73 22.71
N LEU A 72 -1.65 7.34 22.72
CA LEU A 72 -0.53 8.11 22.15
C LEU A 72 -0.10 7.66 20.74
N SER A 73 -0.78 6.67 20.13
CA SER A 73 -0.38 6.11 18.82
C SER A 73 -0.24 7.17 17.72
N ASN A 74 -1.09 8.21 17.76
CA ASN A 74 -1.02 9.32 16.81
C ASN A 74 0.26 10.15 16.90
N LEU A 75 1.02 10.07 18.02
CA LEU A 75 2.32 10.72 18.14
C LEU A 75 3.41 9.91 17.44
N LEU A 76 3.31 8.57 17.47
CA LEU A 76 4.26 7.67 16.77
C LEU A 76 4.16 7.79 15.25
N LYS A 77 2.99 8.18 14.74
CA LYS A 77 2.74 8.38 13.30
C LYS A 77 3.19 9.74 12.76
N LYS A 78 3.84 10.56 13.60
CA LYS A 78 4.33 11.88 13.20
C LYS A 78 5.67 11.80 12.50
N ASN A 79 5.83 12.57 11.44
CA ASN A 79 7.12 12.76 10.79
C ASN A 79 8.00 13.64 11.68
N GLY A 80 9.20 13.16 11.99
CA GLY A 80 10.17 13.86 12.81
C GLY A 80 10.75 12.98 13.90
N ASN A 81 11.87 13.41 14.48
CA ASN A 81 12.52 12.69 15.56
C ASN A 81 11.88 13.09 16.90
N ILE A 82 10.97 12.23 17.39
CA ILE A 82 10.22 12.39 18.62
C ILE A 82 10.54 11.24 19.55
N GLN A 83 11.03 11.56 20.73
CA GLN A 83 11.26 10.58 21.81
C GLN A 83 10.27 10.84 22.93
N ILE A 84 9.64 9.80 23.47
CA ILE A 84 8.75 9.90 24.61
C ILE A 84 9.32 9.09 25.78
N THR A 85 9.62 9.80 26.87
CA THR A 85 10.16 9.20 28.08
C THR A 85 9.09 9.19 29.16
N LYS A 86 8.84 8.02 29.73
CA LYS A 86 7.87 7.84 30.83
C LYS A 86 8.55 7.20 32.04
N PHE A 87 8.29 7.77 33.21
CA PHE A 87 8.60 7.11 34.47
C PHE A 87 7.27 6.65 35.07
N ILE A 88 7.20 5.39 35.43
CA ILE A 88 6.06 4.77 36.10
C ILE A 88 6.60 4.20 37.40
N ARG A 89 6.07 4.69 38.54
CA ARG A 89 6.50 4.27 39.87
C ARG A 89 5.30 3.82 40.69
N PRO A 90 5.36 2.63 41.30
CA PRO A 90 4.29 2.21 42.21
C PRO A 90 4.18 3.20 43.39
N ALA A 91 2.97 3.43 43.82
CA ALA A 91 2.67 4.31 44.95
C ALA A 91 1.91 3.56 46.04
N ASN A 92 1.97 4.09 47.25
CA ASN A 92 1.25 3.48 48.38
C ASN A 92 -0.24 3.72 48.23
N ILE A 93 -1.03 2.68 48.10
CA ILE A 93 -2.50 2.70 47.93
C ILE A 93 -3.16 3.26 49.18
N GLU A 94 -2.72 2.93 50.39
CA GLU A 94 -3.32 3.40 51.66
C GLU A 94 -3.28 4.92 51.77
N ARG A 95 -2.12 5.53 51.46
CA ARG A 95 -1.99 7.00 51.44
C ARG A 95 -2.93 7.65 50.42
N MET A 96 -3.17 6.97 49.28
CA MET A 96 -4.09 7.49 48.30
C MET A 96 -5.55 7.37 48.74
N ILE A 97 -5.94 6.28 49.38
CA ILE A 97 -7.25 6.08 49.97
C ILE A 97 -7.51 7.18 50.99
N ASP A 98 -6.55 7.46 51.89
CA ASP A 98 -6.66 8.53 52.88
C ASP A 98 -6.79 9.90 52.22
N HIS A 99 -5.99 10.17 51.17
CA HIS A 99 -6.08 11.42 50.43
C HIS A 99 -7.43 11.61 49.73
N LEU A 100 -7.96 10.55 49.08
CA LEU A 100 -9.28 10.56 48.45
C LEU A 100 -10.40 10.79 49.49
N ASN A 101 -10.34 10.08 50.62
CA ASN A 101 -11.30 10.23 51.69
C ASN A 101 -11.33 11.68 52.23
N ASN A 102 -10.14 12.26 52.48
CA ASN A 102 -10.03 13.65 52.93
C ASN A 102 -10.51 14.64 51.86
N SER A 103 -10.20 14.37 50.57
CA SER A 103 -10.68 15.19 49.45
C SER A 103 -12.20 15.16 49.34
N ILE A 104 -12.82 13.97 49.45
CA ILE A 104 -14.28 13.80 49.43
C ILE A 104 -14.91 14.56 50.58
N LYS A 105 -14.37 14.42 51.82
CA LYS A 105 -14.86 15.17 53.02
C LYS A 105 -14.80 16.66 52.78
N ASN A 106 -13.67 17.19 52.33
CA ASN A 106 -13.48 18.63 52.12
C ASN A 106 -14.40 19.17 51.02
N LYS A 107 -14.52 18.46 49.91
CA LYS A 107 -15.42 18.86 48.81
C LYS A 107 -16.89 18.73 49.16
N THR A 108 -17.28 17.79 49.97
CA THR A 108 -18.65 17.68 50.50
C THR A 108 -18.96 18.88 51.42
N ALA A 109 -18.02 19.30 52.28
CA ALA A 109 -18.17 20.49 53.10
C ALA A 109 -18.23 21.79 52.26
N GLU A 110 -17.43 21.88 51.16
CA GLU A 110 -17.48 22.99 50.21
C GLU A 110 -18.83 23.03 49.49
N GLN A 111 -19.34 21.88 49.05
CA GLN A 111 -20.64 21.74 48.38
C GLN A 111 -21.77 22.29 49.24
N MET A 112 -21.76 22.00 50.55
CA MET A 112 -22.77 22.47 51.48
C MET A 112 -22.73 24.00 51.69
N ARG A 113 -21.58 24.64 51.44
CA ARG A 113 -21.39 26.09 51.62
C ARG A 113 -21.58 26.89 50.33
N THR A 114 -21.61 26.23 49.16
CA THR A 114 -21.63 26.87 47.84
C THR A 114 -23.07 27.10 47.39
N THR A 115 -23.44 28.35 47.16
CA THR A 115 -24.76 28.76 46.64
C THR A 115 -24.78 28.89 45.09
N ASP A 116 -23.62 28.90 44.45
CA ASP A 116 -23.49 28.97 42.97
C ASP A 116 -23.84 27.62 42.30
N PRO A 117 -24.90 27.56 41.48
CA PRO A 117 -25.32 26.31 40.81
C PRO A 117 -24.24 25.68 39.91
N LYS A 118 -23.45 26.51 39.19
CA LYS A 118 -22.38 26.01 38.29
C LYS A 118 -21.23 25.39 39.09
N ARG A 119 -20.83 26.07 40.17
CA ARG A 119 -19.78 25.59 41.08
C ARG A 119 -20.23 24.29 41.77
N ASN A 120 -21.49 24.26 42.26
CA ASN A 120 -22.08 23.10 42.92
C ASN A 120 -22.11 21.86 41.97
N ALA A 121 -22.51 22.02 40.71
CA ALA A 121 -22.50 20.95 39.73
C ALA A 121 -21.07 20.43 39.47
N THR A 122 -20.07 21.30 39.46
CA THR A 122 -18.66 20.91 39.29
C THR A 122 -18.16 20.09 40.49
N ILE A 123 -18.39 20.59 41.72
CA ILE A 123 -18.01 19.91 42.96
C ILE A 123 -18.67 18.53 43.06
N LYS A 124 -19.95 18.42 42.69
CA LYS A 124 -20.68 17.15 42.69
C LYS A 124 -20.00 16.11 41.76
N ARG A 125 -19.64 16.52 40.55
CA ARG A 125 -18.90 15.63 39.60
C ARG A 125 -17.53 15.22 40.13
N GLU A 126 -16.83 16.13 40.81
CA GLU A 126 -15.53 15.85 41.41
C GLU A 126 -15.66 14.85 42.58
N ILE A 127 -16.70 14.96 43.41
CA ILE A 127 -17.01 14.01 44.49
C ILE A 127 -17.35 12.63 43.91
N GLU A 128 -18.23 12.57 42.88
CA GLU A 128 -18.60 11.32 42.22
C GLU A 128 -17.39 10.63 41.57
N SER A 129 -16.52 11.40 40.93
CA SER A 129 -15.26 10.88 40.34
C SER A 129 -14.33 10.32 41.42
N SER A 130 -14.16 11.04 42.52
CA SER A 130 -13.32 10.63 43.65
C SER A 130 -13.87 9.37 44.33
N LYS A 131 -15.21 9.25 44.48
CA LYS A 131 -15.85 8.04 45.01
C LYS A 131 -15.63 6.83 44.10
N LYS A 132 -15.86 6.98 42.79
CA LYS A 132 -15.59 5.90 41.80
C LYS A 132 -14.14 5.43 41.83
N GLN A 133 -13.21 6.34 42.03
CA GLN A 133 -11.80 6.02 42.17
C GLN A 133 -11.50 5.29 43.49
N LEU A 134 -12.11 5.72 44.56
CA LEU A 134 -12.00 5.06 45.87
C LEU A 134 -12.55 3.62 45.82
N ASP A 135 -13.73 3.41 45.22
CA ASP A 135 -14.33 2.10 45.09
C ASP A 135 -13.43 1.14 44.28
N LYS A 136 -12.80 1.62 43.20
CA LYS A 136 -11.82 0.83 42.40
C LYS A 136 -10.61 0.38 43.23
N PHE A 137 -10.13 1.21 44.14
CA PHE A 137 -8.98 0.86 45.01
C PHE A 137 -9.35 -0.08 46.15
N LEU A 138 -10.57 0.05 46.66
CA LEU A 138 -11.09 -0.83 47.73
C LEU A 138 -11.40 -2.24 47.21
N ASP A 139 -11.72 -2.40 45.92
CA ASP A 139 -11.98 -3.69 45.28
C ASP A 139 -10.70 -4.51 44.99
N GLU A 140 -9.51 -4.04 45.41
CA GLU A 140 -8.18 -4.65 45.24
C GLU A 140 -7.80 -5.06 43.82
N LYS A 141 -8.60 -4.66 42.82
CA LYS A 141 -8.38 -5.04 41.41
C LYS A 141 -7.43 -4.10 40.67
N THR A 142 -7.05 -2.97 41.28
CA THR A 142 -6.29 -1.95 40.54
C THR A 142 -5.20 -1.37 41.47
N GLY A 143 -3.96 -1.43 40.99
CA GLY A 143 -2.83 -0.78 41.66
C GLY A 143 -2.84 0.74 41.44
N PHE A 144 -2.10 1.46 42.27
CA PHE A 144 -1.91 2.90 42.16
C PHE A 144 -0.45 3.21 41.79
N MET A 145 -0.27 4.20 40.92
CA MET A 145 1.06 4.58 40.44
C MET A 145 1.19 6.09 40.19
N TYR A 146 2.41 6.56 40.26
CA TYR A 146 2.82 7.88 39.79
C TYR A 146 3.37 7.74 38.38
N MET A 147 2.83 8.54 37.47
CA MET A 147 3.30 8.62 36.09
C MET A 147 3.86 10.02 35.82
N TYR A 148 4.97 10.02 35.06
CA TYR A 148 5.64 11.23 34.60
C TYR A 148 5.93 11.04 33.11
N MET A 149 5.67 12.06 32.29
CA MET A 149 5.87 11.96 30.84
C MET A 149 6.56 13.20 30.29
N TYR A 150 7.54 12.94 29.46
CA TYR A 150 8.37 13.93 28.77
C TYR A 150 8.37 13.62 27.28
N ILE A 151 8.35 14.66 26.44
CA ILE A 151 8.43 14.53 24.99
C ILE A 151 9.65 15.32 24.53
N THR A 152 10.61 14.63 23.95
CA THR A 152 11.83 15.23 23.40
C THR A 152 11.69 15.33 21.89
N LEU A 153 11.99 16.49 21.34
CA LEU A 153 11.98 16.79 19.93
C LEU A 153 13.42 17.07 19.50
N ASN A 154 13.88 16.39 18.46
CA ASN A 154 15.22 16.55 17.89
C ASN A 154 15.11 17.04 16.45
N GLY A 155 16.01 17.89 16.01
CA GLY A 155 16.09 18.39 14.62
C GLY A 155 17.46 18.94 14.30
N ASP A 156 17.78 19.00 13.02
CA ASP A 156 19.03 19.54 12.47
C ASP A 156 19.00 21.07 12.29
N SER A 157 17.85 21.71 12.47
CA SER A 157 17.72 23.16 12.45
C SER A 157 16.65 23.65 13.45
N TYR A 158 16.79 24.92 13.85
CA TYR A 158 15.85 25.53 14.80
C TYR A 158 14.45 25.67 14.19
N GLU A 159 14.36 25.96 12.90
CA GLU A 159 13.10 26.06 12.17
C GLU A 159 12.35 24.73 12.12
N LYS A 160 13.07 23.63 11.85
CA LYS A 160 12.48 22.28 11.82
C LYS A 160 11.94 21.89 13.21
N ILE A 161 12.68 22.15 14.27
CA ILE A 161 12.22 21.80 15.62
C ILE A 161 11.02 22.67 16.06
N GLN A 162 10.95 23.93 15.62
CA GLN A 162 9.77 24.77 15.87
C GLN A 162 8.53 24.29 15.10
N ALA A 163 8.70 23.88 13.84
CA ALA A 163 7.62 23.30 13.05
C ALA A 163 7.11 21.99 13.68
N LEU A 164 8.04 21.11 14.10
CA LEU A 164 7.74 19.86 14.78
C LEU A 164 7.02 20.10 16.11
N GLU A 165 7.49 21.06 16.92
CA GLU A 165 6.83 21.44 18.17
C GLU A 165 5.38 21.88 17.95
N LYS A 166 5.15 22.71 16.93
CA LYS A 166 3.79 23.21 16.61
C LYS A 166 2.87 22.05 16.22
N ASP A 167 3.34 21.10 15.44
CA ASP A 167 2.56 19.94 15.01
C ASP A 167 2.29 18.97 16.19
N VAL A 168 3.31 18.66 16.98
CA VAL A 168 3.19 17.83 18.18
C VAL A 168 2.24 18.47 19.17
N LYS A 169 2.38 19.75 19.49
CA LYS A 169 1.47 20.47 20.40
C LYS A 169 0.02 20.47 19.92
N ARG A 170 -0.20 20.58 18.60
CA ARG A 170 -1.56 20.47 18.02
C ARG A 170 -2.15 19.08 18.29
N THR A 171 -1.37 18.02 18.11
CA THR A 171 -1.81 16.66 18.40
C THR A 171 -2.09 16.45 19.88
N LEU A 172 -1.20 16.89 20.75
CA LEU A 172 -1.37 16.80 22.21
C LEU A 172 -2.62 17.57 22.68
N THR A 173 -2.90 18.73 22.10
CA THR A 173 -4.13 19.50 22.40
C THR A 173 -5.38 18.73 22.00
N ARG A 174 -5.39 18.04 20.85
CA ARG A 174 -6.51 17.15 20.46
C ARG A 174 -6.68 15.99 21.42
N LEU A 175 -5.58 15.47 21.94
CA LEU A 175 -5.55 14.45 22.99
C LEU A 175 -5.83 15.02 24.39
N ARG A 176 -6.11 16.31 24.53
CA ARG A 176 -6.33 16.99 25.83
C ARG A 176 -5.17 16.85 26.82
N LEU A 177 -3.95 16.67 26.29
CA LEU A 177 -2.72 16.71 27.07
C LEU A 177 -2.16 18.13 27.06
N LYS A 178 -1.87 18.70 28.26
CA LYS A 178 -1.22 19.99 28.34
C LYS A 178 0.27 19.82 28.54
N THR A 179 1.03 20.64 27.86
CA THR A 179 2.49 20.60 27.92
C THR A 179 3.06 21.97 28.27
N HIS A 180 4.16 21.94 29.01
CA HIS A 180 5.00 23.11 29.26
C HIS A 180 6.42 22.91 28.76
N THR A 181 7.02 23.96 28.23
CA THR A 181 8.44 24.00 27.92
C THR A 181 9.20 24.36 29.21
N PRO A 182 10.17 23.58 29.69
CA PRO A 182 10.93 23.83 30.92
C PRO A 182 11.90 24.98 30.75
N THR A 183 11.38 26.19 30.64
CA THR A 183 12.16 27.43 30.46
C THR A 183 13.18 27.61 31.57
N ASN A 184 14.45 27.77 31.24
CA ASN A 184 15.60 27.87 32.16
C ASN A 184 15.90 26.58 32.98
N ALA A 185 15.32 25.43 32.60
CA ALA A 185 15.58 24.10 33.17
C ALA A 185 15.78 23.05 32.07
N MET A 186 16.42 23.47 30.95
CA MET A 186 16.65 22.59 29.82
C MET A 186 17.65 21.49 30.13
N ARG A 187 18.70 21.79 30.91
CA ARG A 187 19.68 20.80 31.37
C ARG A 187 19.04 19.72 32.22
N GLU A 188 18.24 20.14 33.23
CA GLU A 188 17.52 19.20 34.10
C GLU A 188 16.54 18.35 33.31
N SER A 189 15.87 18.93 32.31
CA SER A 189 14.94 18.19 31.45
C SER A 189 15.68 17.20 30.57
N PHE A 190 16.83 17.57 30.03
CA PHE A 190 17.66 16.66 29.23
C PHE A 190 18.20 15.50 30.07
N HIS A 191 18.75 15.77 31.26
CA HIS A 191 19.22 14.71 32.16
C HIS A 191 18.08 13.80 32.60
N THR A 192 16.84 14.30 32.69
CA THR A 192 15.66 13.51 33.05
C THR A 192 15.31 12.49 31.94
N VAL A 193 15.45 12.85 30.67
CA VAL A 193 15.08 11.97 29.55
C VAL A 193 16.16 10.94 29.18
N LEU A 194 17.38 11.11 29.69
CA LEU A 194 18.43 10.11 29.55
C LEU A 194 18.09 8.82 30.34
N PRO A 195 18.59 7.64 29.93
CA PRO A 195 18.32 6.36 30.58
C PRO A 195 19.03 6.19 31.91
N LEU A 196 19.08 7.22 32.73
CA LEU A 196 19.74 7.27 34.04
C LEU A 196 18.79 6.94 35.21
N ASN A 197 17.52 6.70 34.94
CA ASN A 197 16.44 6.50 35.93
C ASN A 197 16.36 7.62 36.99
N ARG A 198 16.76 8.83 36.63
CA ARG A 198 16.66 10.03 37.49
C ARG A 198 15.69 11.04 36.92
N ASN A 199 14.72 11.47 37.74
CA ASN A 199 13.72 12.46 37.35
C ASN A 199 13.95 13.75 38.17
N PHE A 200 14.57 14.75 37.53
CA PHE A 200 14.88 16.04 38.18
C PHE A 200 13.68 17.00 38.20
N LEU A 201 12.64 16.72 37.38
CA LEU A 201 11.46 17.57 37.24
C LEU A 201 10.17 16.89 37.74
N SER A 202 10.32 15.90 38.62
CA SER A 202 9.21 15.11 39.14
C SER A 202 8.09 15.95 39.78
N ALA A 203 8.44 17.03 40.48
CA ALA A 203 7.45 17.90 41.13
C ALA A 203 6.48 18.60 40.14
N PHE A 204 6.89 18.76 38.89
CA PHE A 204 6.10 19.45 37.88
C PHE A 204 5.26 18.53 36.99
N THR A 205 5.60 17.22 36.92
CA THR A 205 5.02 16.28 35.96
C THR A 205 4.33 15.09 36.60
N GLN A 206 4.31 15.03 37.97
CA GLN A 206 3.69 13.91 38.67
C GLN A 206 2.19 13.88 38.41
N GLN A 207 1.72 12.75 37.89
CA GLN A 207 0.31 12.42 37.74
C GLN A 207 -0.02 11.15 38.51
N ASN A 208 -1.07 11.22 39.28
CA ASN A 208 -1.63 10.08 40.01
C ASN A 208 -2.59 9.32 39.07
N MET A 209 -2.41 8.02 38.90
CA MET A 209 -3.36 7.24 38.11
C MET A 209 -3.40 5.77 38.55
N ASP A 210 -4.48 5.09 38.20
CA ASP A 210 -4.61 3.66 38.39
C ASP A 210 -3.82 2.88 37.28
N THR A 211 -3.50 1.61 37.55
CA THR A 211 -2.71 0.78 36.66
C THR A 211 -3.37 0.59 35.29
N ALA A 212 -4.70 0.46 35.21
CA ALA A 212 -5.43 0.30 33.96
C ALA A 212 -5.32 1.57 33.11
N THR A 213 -5.49 2.75 33.71
CA THR A 213 -5.32 4.03 33.05
C THR A 213 -3.87 4.22 32.57
N ALA A 214 -2.87 3.87 33.39
CA ALA A 214 -1.47 3.93 32.99
C ALA A 214 -1.17 3.00 31.80
N GLY A 215 -1.81 1.83 31.77
CA GLY A 215 -1.71 0.90 30.64
C GLY A 215 -2.18 1.48 29.31
N HIS A 216 -3.18 2.35 29.29
CA HIS A 216 -3.64 3.02 28.06
C HIS A 216 -2.64 4.02 27.49
N PHE A 217 -1.64 4.45 28.27
CA PHE A 217 -0.50 5.24 27.78
C PHE A 217 0.64 4.38 27.26
N PHE A 218 0.49 3.04 27.23
CA PHE A 218 1.39 2.17 26.49
C PHE A 218 1.29 2.52 25.01
N MET A 219 2.42 2.86 24.41
CA MET A 219 2.44 3.50 23.09
C MET A 219 2.62 2.51 21.95
N PHE A 220 3.06 1.32 22.25
CA PHE A 220 3.23 0.28 21.27
C PHE A 220 1.84 -0.23 20.90
N ASP A 221 1.16 0.60 20.11
CA ASP A 221 0.12 0.19 19.20
C ASP A 221 0.90 -0.35 18.04
N ASP A 222 0.94 -1.65 17.95
CA ASP A 222 1.37 -2.27 16.72
C ASP A 222 0.44 -1.72 15.64
N SER A 223 1.00 -1.12 14.62
CA SER A 223 0.25 -0.80 13.42
C SER A 223 -0.02 -2.11 12.68
N GLU A 224 -0.65 -3.06 13.36
CA GLU A 224 -1.04 -4.32 12.80
C GLU A 224 -1.98 -4.04 11.65
N ILE A 225 -1.53 -4.32 10.44
CA ILE A 225 -2.41 -4.41 9.29
C ILE A 225 -2.98 -5.82 9.31
N ILE A 226 -3.93 -6.03 10.21
CA ILE A 226 -4.64 -7.30 10.36
C ILE A 226 -6.13 -7.04 10.17
N ASP A 227 -6.71 -7.71 9.19
CA ASP A 227 -8.15 -7.84 9.03
C ASP A 227 -8.62 -9.15 9.67
N LEU A 228 -9.76 -9.12 10.35
CA LEU A 228 -10.35 -10.30 10.99
C LEU A 228 -11.62 -10.71 10.25
N THR A 229 -11.48 -11.02 8.97
CA THR A 229 -12.57 -11.48 8.10
C THR A 229 -12.28 -12.89 7.57
N PRO A 230 -13.28 -13.63 7.11
CA PRO A 230 -13.04 -14.95 6.52
C PRO A 230 -12.14 -14.96 5.28
N ASN A 231 -12.01 -13.82 4.59
CA ASN A 231 -11.24 -13.67 3.36
C ASN A 231 -9.84 -13.10 3.60
N THR A 232 -9.42 -12.99 4.86
CA THR A 232 -8.10 -12.46 5.21
C THR A 232 -6.99 -13.41 4.80
N SER A 233 -5.96 -12.89 4.14
CA SER A 233 -4.76 -13.61 3.75
C SER A 233 -3.50 -12.92 4.26
N VAL A 234 -2.50 -13.72 4.63
CA VAL A 234 -1.21 -13.22 5.09
C VAL A 234 -0.34 -12.89 3.89
N PHE A 235 0.09 -11.64 3.76
CA PHE A 235 0.93 -11.16 2.66
C PHE A 235 2.39 -10.94 3.03
N GLY A 236 2.73 -10.91 4.31
CA GLY A 236 4.10 -10.72 4.73
C GLY A 236 4.24 -10.45 6.22
N ILE A 237 5.41 -10.00 6.59
CA ILE A 237 5.79 -9.66 7.96
C ILE A 237 6.15 -8.17 8.01
N ASN A 238 5.61 -7.45 8.98
CA ASN A 238 5.96 -6.06 9.24
C ASN A 238 7.43 -5.97 9.70
N LYS A 239 8.25 -5.22 8.99
CA LYS A 239 9.69 -5.10 9.25
C LYS A 239 10.04 -4.38 10.55
N ASN A 240 9.12 -3.58 11.09
CA ASN A 240 9.36 -2.79 12.30
C ASN A 240 8.95 -3.54 13.56
N THR A 241 7.96 -4.43 13.45
CA THR A 241 7.31 -5.07 14.61
C THR A 241 7.41 -6.60 14.59
N ASP A 242 7.88 -7.19 13.46
CA ASP A 242 7.88 -8.61 13.17
C ASP A 242 6.49 -9.28 13.26
N SER A 243 5.41 -8.48 13.29
CA SER A 243 4.04 -8.97 13.26
C SER A 243 3.60 -9.37 11.85
N LEU A 244 2.61 -10.26 11.77
CA LEU A 244 2.03 -10.65 10.49
C LEU A 244 1.24 -9.47 9.88
N VAL A 245 1.34 -9.33 8.56
CA VAL A 245 0.50 -8.44 7.78
C VAL A 245 -0.53 -9.29 7.04
N ALA A 246 -1.77 -9.20 7.49
CA ALA A 246 -2.89 -9.99 7.00
C ALA A 246 -4.00 -9.05 6.49
N VAL A 247 -4.36 -9.18 5.23
CA VAL A 247 -5.23 -8.22 4.53
C VAL A 247 -6.39 -8.94 3.86
N ASP A 248 -7.55 -8.35 3.96
CA ASP A 248 -8.71 -8.68 3.13
C ASP A 248 -8.99 -7.51 2.16
N PHE A 249 -8.61 -7.70 0.91
CA PHE A 249 -8.84 -6.67 -0.12
C PHE A 249 -10.32 -6.42 -0.43
N ASN A 250 -11.23 -7.24 0.09
CA ASN A 250 -12.68 -7.07 0.02
C ASN A 250 -13.24 -6.26 1.20
N ASN A 251 -12.41 -5.87 2.16
CA ASN A 251 -12.84 -5.13 3.34
C ASN A 251 -13.25 -3.69 2.97
N LYS A 252 -14.55 -3.48 2.78
CA LYS A 252 -15.13 -2.19 2.40
C LYS A 252 -14.98 -1.09 3.46
N GLU A 253 -14.65 -1.44 4.70
CA GLU A 253 -14.38 -0.45 5.75
C GLU A 253 -13.00 0.20 5.59
N LYS A 254 -12.05 -0.50 4.96
CA LYS A 254 -10.68 -0.03 4.76
C LYS A 254 -10.37 0.39 3.33
N THR A 255 -11.00 -0.24 2.34
CA THR A 255 -10.75 0.03 0.92
C THR A 255 -12.03 0.34 0.17
N LEU A 256 -12.00 1.37 -0.69
CA LEU A 256 -13.14 1.74 -1.53
C LEU A 256 -13.23 0.87 -2.80
N ASN A 257 -12.12 0.25 -3.21
CA ASN A 257 -12.05 -0.66 -4.34
C ASN A 257 -10.93 -1.68 -4.12
N LYS A 258 -10.88 -2.72 -4.97
CA LYS A 258 -9.89 -3.79 -4.95
C LYS A 258 -8.67 -3.51 -5.85
N ASN A 259 -8.60 -2.31 -6.43
CA ASN A 259 -7.52 -1.97 -7.33
C ASN A 259 -6.20 -1.80 -6.58
N MET A 260 -5.14 -2.32 -7.18
CA MET A 260 -3.78 -2.29 -6.64
C MET A 260 -2.78 -1.77 -7.66
N THR A 261 -1.78 -1.07 -7.15
CA THR A 261 -0.61 -0.67 -7.94
C THR A 261 0.66 -1.19 -7.26
N ILE A 262 1.51 -1.84 -8.04
CA ILE A 262 2.78 -2.42 -7.58
C ILE A 262 3.91 -1.75 -8.36
N ILE A 263 4.76 -0.99 -7.67
CA ILE A 263 5.79 -0.17 -8.29
C ILE A 263 7.16 -0.50 -7.69
N GLY A 264 8.17 -0.66 -8.51
CA GLY A 264 9.56 -0.88 -8.07
C GLY A 264 10.46 -1.35 -9.20
N THR A 265 11.76 -1.16 -9.07
CA THR A 265 12.73 -1.56 -10.09
C THR A 265 12.74 -3.08 -10.34
N SER A 266 13.40 -3.52 -11.40
CA SER A 266 13.55 -4.95 -11.68
C SER A 266 14.29 -5.68 -10.55
N GLY A 267 13.92 -6.93 -10.28
CA GLY A 267 14.59 -7.83 -9.33
C GLY A 267 14.30 -7.57 -7.86
N VAL A 268 13.47 -6.60 -7.48
CA VAL A 268 13.15 -6.26 -6.09
C VAL A 268 12.05 -7.12 -5.46
N GLY A 269 11.33 -7.96 -6.24
CA GLY A 269 10.32 -8.89 -5.74
C GLY A 269 8.88 -8.60 -6.14
N LYS A 270 8.63 -7.77 -7.16
CA LYS A 270 7.28 -7.50 -7.69
C LYS A 270 6.57 -8.77 -8.15
N SER A 271 7.25 -9.56 -9.00
CA SER A 271 6.70 -10.81 -9.53
C SER A 271 6.44 -11.84 -8.42
N THR A 272 7.25 -11.83 -7.36
CA THR A 272 7.01 -12.64 -6.14
C THR A 272 5.69 -12.26 -5.47
N LEU A 273 5.40 -10.96 -5.35
CA LEU A 273 4.11 -10.49 -4.84
C LEU A 273 2.96 -10.83 -5.77
N ASN A 274 3.13 -10.62 -7.09
CA ASN A 274 2.11 -10.99 -8.09
C ASN A 274 1.78 -12.49 -8.00
N MET A 275 2.78 -13.35 -7.89
CA MET A 275 2.58 -14.77 -7.68
C MET A 275 1.79 -15.06 -6.41
N ARG A 276 2.13 -14.41 -5.29
CA ARG A 276 1.39 -14.58 -4.04
C ARG A 276 -0.07 -14.15 -4.18
N MET A 277 -0.34 -13.07 -4.92
CA MET A 277 -1.71 -12.64 -5.24
C MET A 277 -2.44 -13.69 -6.09
N ILE A 278 -1.77 -14.28 -7.09
CA ILE A 278 -2.35 -15.35 -7.91
C ILE A 278 -2.74 -16.55 -7.04
N LEU A 279 -1.84 -17.00 -6.17
CA LEU A 279 -2.09 -18.11 -5.25
C LEU A 279 -3.23 -17.82 -4.27
N ASP A 280 -3.30 -16.60 -3.75
CA ASP A 280 -4.37 -16.18 -2.87
C ASP A 280 -5.73 -16.18 -3.58
N ASN A 281 -5.77 -15.69 -4.80
CA ASN A 281 -6.97 -15.72 -5.63
C ASN A 281 -7.41 -17.16 -5.97
N VAL A 282 -6.45 -18.07 -6.24
CA VAL A 282 -6.75 -19.50 -6.43
C VAL A 282 -7.41 -20.11 -5.19
N LYS A 283 -6.83 -19.85 -4.01
CA LYS A 283 -7.38 -20.33 -2.73
C LYS A 283 -8.82 -19.85 -2.48
N LYS A 284 -9.18 -18.71 -3.05
CA LYS A 284 -10.50 -18.06 -2.90
C LYS A 284 -11.45 -18.33 -4.07
N SER A 285 -11.05 -19.14 -5.05
CA SER A 285 -11.78 -19.39 -6.31
C SER A 285 -12.18 -18.10 -7.04
N ILE A 286 -11.27 -17.11 -7.06
CA ILE A 286 -11.45 -15.86 -7.78
C ILE A 286 -10.95 -16.04 -9.20
N ARG A 287 -11.78 -15.72 -10.19
CA ARG A 287 -11.40 -15.75 -11.61
C ARG A 287 -10.30 -14.74 -11.88
N GLN A 288 -9.27 -15.14 -12.66
CA GLN A 288 -8.10 -14.32 -12.91
C GLN A 288 -7.74 -14.27 -14.40
N PHE A 289 -7.56 -13.07 -14.91
CA PHE A 289 -6.94 -12.80 -16.20
C PHE A 289 -5.59 -12.14 -15.97
N ILE A 290 -4.53 -12.73 -16.50
CA ILE A 290 -3.16 -12.29 -16.29
C ILE A 290 -2.56 -11.90 -17.63
N ILE A 291 -2.14 -10.66 -17.78
CA ILE A 291 -1.36 -10.17 -18.93
C ILE A 291 0.12 -10.25 -18.52
N ASP A 292 0.86 -11.13 -19.17
CA ASP A 292 2.21 -11.56 -18.82
C ASP A 292 3.19 -11.33 -19.99
N PRO A 293 3.83 -10.17 -20.06
CA PRO A 293 4.79 -9.88 -21.11
C PRO A 293 6.11 -10.63 -20.99
N GLU A 294 6.50 -11.06 -19.79
CA GLU A 294 7.81 -11.68 -19.52
C GLU A 294 7.74 -13.21 -19.42
N ASP A 295 6.54 -13.81 -19.49
CA ASP A 295 6.30 -15.25 -19.33
C ASP A 295 6.70 -15.77 -17.94
N GLU A 296 6.36 -15.01 -16.91
CA GLU A 296 6.68 -15.36 -15.52
C GLU A 296 5.60 -16.25 -14.88
N PHE A 297 4.34 -16.21 -15.36
CA PHE A 297 3.19 -16.86 -14.71
C PHE A 297 2.64 -18.07 -15.47
N SER A 298 3.17 -18.41 -16.64
CA SER A 298 2.69 -19.55 -17.44
C SER A 298 2.80 -20.89 -16.70
N TYR A 299 3.84 -21.09 -15.92
CA TYR A 299 4.04 -22.34 -15.19
C TYR A 299 2.97 -22.53 -14.08
N ILE A 300 2.75 -21.51 -13.25
CA ILE A 300 1.77 -21.57 -12.17
C ILE A 300 0.34 -21.73 -12.71
N THR A 301 0.03 -21.05 -13.82
CA THR A 301 -1.26 -21.16 -14.49
C THR A 301 -1.53 -22.59 -14.94
N LYS A 302 -0.57 -23.25 -15.59
CA LYS A 302 -0.68 -24.65 -16.00
C LYS A 302 -0.77 -25.60 -14.82
N TYR A 303 -0.01 -25.33 -13.74
CA TYR A 303 -0.01 -26.15 -12.54
C TYR A 303 -1.40 -26.24 -11.91
N TYR A 304 -2.14 -25.14 -11.88
CA TYR A 304 -3.52 -25.08 -11.37
C TYR A 304 -4.60 -25.38 -12.44
N GLY A 305 -4.23 -25.98 -13.58
CA GLY A 305 -5.16 -26.38 -14.61
C GLY A 305 -5.75 -25.21 -15.42
N GLY A 306 -5.14 -24.04 -15.33
CA GLY A 306 -5.55 -22.86 -16.09
C GLY A 306 -5.11 -22.91 -17.57
N THR A 307 -5.53 -21.90 -18.33
CA THR A 307 -5.20 -21.75 -19.76
C THR A 307 -4.08 -20.75 -19.95
N VAL A 308 -3.04 -21.14 -20.70
CA VAL A 308 -2.00 -20.22 -21.19
C VAL A 308 -2.22 -19.96 -22.66
N VAL A 309 -2.46 -18.70 -23.00
CA VAL A 309 -2.68 -18.21 -24.36
C VAL A 309 -1.40 -17.56 -24.86
N ASN A 310 -0.65 -18.25 -25.73
CA ASN A 310 0.58 -17.69 -26.30
C ASN A 310 0.26 -16.84 -27.52
N ILE A 311 0.48 -15.55 -27.44
CA ILE A 311 0.24 -14.60 -28.53
C ILE A 311 1.55 -14.30 -29.25
N SER A 312 1.57 -14.58 -30.54
CA SER A 312 2.66 -14.21 -31.46
C SER A 312 2.09 -13.93 -32.85
N THR A 313 2.83 -13.22 -33.67
CA THR A 313 2.43 -12.93 -35.06
C THR A 313 2.17 -14.17 -35.91
N SER A 314 2.85 -15.28 -35.58
CA SER A 314 2.72 -16.59 -36.24
C SER A 314 1.79 -17.57 -35.51
N SER A 315 1.12 -17.15 -34.41
CA SER A 315 0.27 -18.06 -33.65
C SER A 315 -1.05 -18.33 -34.39
N ASN A 316 -1.60 -19.54 -34.20
CA ASN A 316 -2.93 -19.90 -34.70
C ASN A 316 -4.05 -19.29 -33.84
N ILE A 317 -3.70 -18.59 -32.77
CA ILE A 317 -4.62 -17.95 -31.88
C ILE A 317 -5.10 -16.64 -32.52
N LYS A 318 -6.42 -16.46 -32.56
CA LYS A 318 -7.08 -15.30 -33.14
C LYS A 318 -8.01 -14.65 -32.11
N ILE A 319 -7.96 -13.34 -32.06
CA ILE A 319 -8.94 -12.51 -31.35
C ILE A 319 -9.44 -11.49 -32.37
N ASN A 320 -10.65 -11.72 -32.85
CA ASN A 320 -11.27 -10.84 -33.84
C ASN A 320 -11.63 -9.49 -33.21
N PRO A 321 -10.99 -8.37 -33.60
CA PRO A 321 -11.32 -7.07 -33.05
C PRO A 321 -12.74 -6.59 -33.37
N PHE A 322 -13.41 -7.20 -34.35
CA PHE A 322 -14.77 -6.86 -34.77
C PHE A 322 -15.84 -7.60 -33.94
N GLU A 323 -15.51 -8.67 -33.25
CA GLU A 323 -16.48 -9.46 -32.49
C GLU A 323 -17.01 -8.70 -31.28
N ILE A 324 -18.32 -8.74 -31.06
CA ILE A 324 -19.01 -8.15 -29.93
C ILE A 324 -19.26 -9.24 -28.90
N PHE A 325 -18.53 -9.20 -27.77
CA PHE A 325 -18.56 -10.25 -26.75
C PHE A 325 -19.54 -9.96 -25.61
N SER A 326 -19.99 -8.71 -25.45
CA SER A 326 -20.87 -8.29 -24.37
C SER A 326 -21.95 -7.34 -24.85
N GLU A 327 -23.14 -7.45 -24.24
CA GLU A 327 -24.25 -6.52 -24.46
C GLU A 327 -24.06 -5.17 -23.73
N GLU A 328 -23.00 -5.04 -22.94
CA GLU A 328 -22.68 -3.82 -22.22
C GLU A 328 -22.09 -2.76 -23.14
N VAL A 329 -22.69 -1.57 -23.11
CA VAL A 329 -22.22 -0.42 -23.90
C VAL A 329 -21.19 0.36 -23.10
N PHE A 330 -20.01 0.56 -23.67
CA PHE A 330 -18.94 1.36 -23.10
C PHE A 330 -19.20 2.84 -23.40
N GLU A 331 -19.92 3.54 -22.53
CA GLU A 331 -20.09 4.98 -22.63
C GLU A 331 -18.97 5.74 -21.90
N LYS A 332 -18.39 6.76 -22.56
CA LYS A 332 -17.56 7.75 -21.85
C LYS A 332 -18.50 8.58 -20.98
N GLU A 333 -18.38 8.46 -19.66
CA GLU A 333 -19.03 9.42 -18.76
C GLU A 333 -18.34 10.77 -18.92
N ASP A 334 -19.06 11.80 -19.32
CA ASP A 334 -18.65 13.18 -19.11
C ASP A 334 -18.55 13.44 -17.60
N GLU A 335 -17.56 14.22 -17.18
CA GLU A 335 -17.05 14.41 -15.80
C GLU A 335 -18.05 15.00 -14.78
N THR A 336 -19.33 14.65 -14.84
CA THR A 336 -20.31 15.06 -13.84
C THR A 336 -20.78 13.87 -13.01
N ASP A 337 -20.22 13.75 -11.81
CA ASP A 337 -20.68 12.87 -10.74
C ASP A 337 -22.18 13.06 -10.44
N ASN A 338 -23.02 12.24 -11.04
CA ASN A 338 -24.37 12.00 -10.53
C ASN A 338 -24.75 10.52 -10.67
N GLU A 339 -25.02 9.89 -9.53
CA GLU A 339 -25.34 8.47 -9.30
C GLU A 339 -26.66 7.98 -9.93
N THR A 340 -27.18 8.61 -10.96
CA THR A 340 -28.49 8.30 -11.53
C THR A 340 -28.47 8.24 -13.05
N THR A 341 -27.89 7.18 -13.63
CA THR A 341 -28.04 6.95 -15.08
C THR A 341 -28.04 5.48 -15.51
N SER A 342 -28.53 4.55 -14.69
CA SER A 342 -28.92 3.24 -15.21
C SER A 342 -30.32 3.22 -15.83
N ASP A 343 -31.15 4.23 -15.62
CA ASP A 343 -32.54 4.28 -16.07
C ASP A 343 -32.82 5.29 -17.21
N VAL A 344 -31.84 6.07 -17.68
CA VAL A 344 -32.06 7.11 -18.69
C VAL A 344 -31.96 6.60 -20.14
N LEU A 345 -31.46 5.38 -20.37
CA LEU A 345 -31.37 4.79 -21.72
C LEU A 345 -32.71 4.29 -22.26
N THR A 346 -33.79 4.31 -21.48
CA THR A 346 -35.10 3.84 -21.90
C THR A 346 -36.04 4.91 -22.44
N GLU A 347 -35.75 6.20 -22.35
CA GLU A 347 -36.75 7.22 -22.68
C GLU A 347 -36.50 8.10 -23.91
N ASN A 348 -35.34 8.09 -24.58
CA ASN A 348 -35.07 9.10 -25.64
C ASN A 348 -34.78 8.59 -27.05
N ASN A 349 -34.83 7.30 -27.37
CA ASN A 349 -34.69 6.83 -28.76
C ASN A 349 -35.64 5.65 -29.06
N GLU A 350 -36.92 5.94 -29.28
CA GLU A 350 -37.93 4.94 -29.70
C GLU A 350 -37.70 4.36 -31.10
N HIS A 351 -36.57 4.66 -31.76
CA HIS A 351 -36.28 4.23 -33.14
C HIS A 351 -34.93 3.50 -33.35
N GLU A 352 -34.06 3.36 -32.34
CA GLU A 352 -32.80 2.60 -32.48
C GLU A 352 -32.92 1.22 -31.88
N SER A 353 -32.53 0.19 -32.65
CA SER A 353 -32.52 -1.17 -32.17
C SER A 353 -31.31 -1.40 -31.23
N GLN A 354 -31.45 -2.34 -30.28
CA GLN A 354 -30.35 -2.72 -29.36
C GLN A 354 -29.07 -3.11 -30.13
N ILE A 355 -29.19 -3.83 -31.26
CA ILE A 355 -28.04 -4.23 -32.06
C ILE A 355 -27.33 -3.04 -32.70
N ASP A 356 -28.05 -2.01 -33.14
CA ASP A 356 -27.43 -0.79 -33.71
C ASP A 356 -26.60 -0.04 -32.66
N THR A 357 -27.08 -0.02 -31.40
CA THR A 357 -26.34 0.58 -30.27
C THR A 357 -25.06 -0.18 -29.97
N LEU A 358 -25.11 -1.53 -29.93
CA LEU A 358 -23.95 -2.38 -29.74
C LEU A 358 -22.91 -2.23 -30.86
N VAL A 359 -23.36 -2.22 -32.12
CA VAL A 359 -22.49 -1.98 -33.29
C VAL A 359 -21.84 -0.59 -33.21
N ARG A 360 -22.58 0.45 -32.81
CA ARG A 360 -22.05 1.79 -32.65
C ARG A 360 -20.97 1.84 -31.57
N SER A 361 -21.22 1.23 -30.42
CA SER A 361 -20.24 1.10 -29.34
C SER A 361 -18.98 0.37 -29.82
N LYS A 362 -19.15 -0.75 -30.53
CA LYS A 362 -18.03 -1.51 -31.10
C LYS A 362 -17.22 -0.71 -32.12
N ILE A 363 -17.87 0.04 -32.99
CA ILE A 363 -17.19 0.95 -33.92
C ILE A 363 -16.38 2.01 -33.15
N GLY A 364 -16.87 2.46 -31.99
CA GLY A 364 -16.11 3.34 -31.09
C GLY A 364 -14.78 2.70 -30.63
N LYS A 365 -14.82 1.44 -30.19
CA LYS A 365 -13.61 0.65 -29.81
C LYS A 365 -12.70 0.43 -31.02
N LEU A 366 -13.24 0.11 -32.19
CA LEU A 366 -12.47 -0.08 -33.43
C LEU A 366 -11.77 1.20 -33.87
N LYS A 367 -12.37 2.37 -33.69
CA LYS A 367 -11.67 3.65 -33.95
C LYS A 367 -10.40 3.79 -33.10
N THR A 368 -10.46 3.38 -31.84
CA THR A 368 -9.28 3.39 -30.96
C THR A 368 -8.24 2.37 -31.45
N PHE A 369 -8.67 1.17 -31.84
CA PHE A 369 -7.79 0.16 -32.40
C PHE A 369 -7.05 0.65 -33.66
N PHE A 370 -7.74 1.26 -34.62
CA PHE A 370 -7.12 1.79 -35.82
C PHE A 370 -6.22 3.00 -35.57
N ARG A 371 -6.51 3.82 -34.54
CA ARG A 371 -5.60 4.89 -34.09
C ARG A 371 -4.30 4.36 -33.51
N VAL A 372 -4.33 3.16 -32.92
CA VAL A 372 -3.11 2.51 -32.43
C VAL A 372 -2.34 1.85 -33.57
N LEU A 373 -3.02 1.33 -34.62
CA LEU A 373 -2.37 0.78 -35.80
C LEU A 373 -1.74 1.87 -36.71
N LYS A 374 -2.34 3.06 -36.74
CA LYS A 374 -1.85 4.20 -37.54
C LYS A 374 -1.78 5.43 -36.64
N ASP A 375 -0.57 5.85 -36.26
CA ASP A 375 -0.33 6.93 -35.29
C ASP A 375 -1.02 8.26 -35.66
N GLU A 376 -1.03 8.65 -36.93
CA GLU A 376 -1.60 9.91 -37.39
C GLU A 376 -2.81 9.67 -38.30
N ILE A 377 -3.92 9.20 -37.73
CA ILE A 377 -5.18 9.06 -38.46
C ILE A 377 -6.02 10.35 -38.37
N SER A 378 -6.38 10.93 -39.49
CA SER A 378 -7.16 12.17 -39.55
C SER A 378 -8.63 11.96 -39.17
N GLN A 379 -9.33 13.03 -38.80
CA GLN A 379 -10.79 12.99 -38.53
C GLN A 379 -11.59 12.58 -39.76
N THR A 380 -11.12 12.96 -40.96
CA THR A 380 -11.76 12.58 -42.22
C THR A 380 -11.64 11.09 -42.46
N GLU A 381 -10.46 10.52 -42.28
CA GLU A 381 -10.21 9.05 -42.36
C GLU A 381 -11.10 8.30 -41.36
N ILE A 382 -11.15 8.73 -40.10
CA ILE A 382 -12.02 8.13 -39.07
C ILE A 382 -13.48 8.18 -39.44
N SER A 383 -13.93 9.26 -40.06
CA SER A 383 -15.35 9.42 -40.51
C SER A 383 -15.70 8.44 -41.64
N VAL A 384 -14.83 8.35 -42.67
CA VAL A 384 -15.04 7.44 -43.80
C VAL A 384 -14.92 5.98 -43.30
N LEU A 385 -13.93 5.65 -42.47
CA LEU A 385 -13.77 4.33 -41.88
C LEU A 385 -15.02 3.94 -41.05
N SER A 386 -15.55 4.85 -40.24
CA SER A 386 -16.72 4.58 -39.40
C SER A 386 -17.97 4.26 -40.22
N SER A 387 -18.19 4.98 -41.33
CA SER A 387 -19.30 4.68 -42.26
C SER A 387 -19.12 3.33 -42.97
N THR A 388 -17.88 2.99 -43.34
CA THR A 388 -17.54 1.71 -43.96
C THR A 388 -17.72 0.55 -42.99
N LEU A 389 -17.27 0.69 -41.74
CA LEU A 389 -17.47 -0.31 -40.68
C LEU A 389 -18.96 -0.53 -40.40
N ARG A 390 -19.76 0.53 -40.31
CA ARG A 390 -21.20 0.40 -40.11
C ARG A 390 -21.85 -0.38 -41.24
N GLN A 391 -21.48 -0.07 -42.47
CA GLN A 391 -22.00 -0.79 -43.66
C GLN A 391 -21.55 -2.26 -43.64
N LEU A 392 -20.32 -2.54 -43.21
CA LEU A 392 -19.80 -3.91 -43.13
C LEU A 392 -20.61 -4.76 -42.11
N TYR A 393 -20.93 -4.23 -40.96
CA TYR A 393 -21.82 -4.89 -39.98
C TYR A 393 -23.25 -5.10 -40.53
N GLN A 394 -23.80 -4.09 -41.22
CA GLN A 394 -25.14 -4.19 -41.83
C GLN A 394 -25.19 -5.28 -42.93
N ASP A 395 -24.15 -5.42 -43.72
CA ASP A 395 -24.05 -6.45 -44.75
C ASP A 395 -24.01 -7.87 -44.13
N LYS A 396 -23.44 -8.00 -42.93
CA LYS A 396 -23.42 -9.25 -42.17
C LYS A 396 -24.72 -9.50 -41.35
N GLY A 397 -25.71 -8.62 -41.46
CA GLY A 397 -27.03 -8.80 -40.84
C GLY A 397 -27.20 -8.14 -39.46
N PHE A 398 -26.21 -7.44 -38.96
CA PHE A 398 -26.31 -6.70 -37.68
C PHE A 398 -27.16 -5.43 -37.86
N LYS A 399 -28.47 -5.59 -37.94
CA LYS A 399 -29.45 -4.50 -38.14
C LYS A 399 -30.85 -4.86 -37.66
N GLY A 400 -31.65 -3.84 -37.39
CA GLY A 400 -33.04 -4.02 -37.03
C GLY A 400 -33.25 -4.79 -35.74
N ASN A 401 -34.13 -5.79 -35.76
CA ASN A 401 -34.49 -6.56 -34.55
C ASN A 401 -33.60 -7.77 -34.27
N ALA A 402 -32.43 -7.87 -34.93
CA ALA A 402 -31.48 -8.95 -34.66
C ALA A 402 -30.97 -8.86 -33.21
N LYS A 403 -30.74 -10.01 -32.57
CA LYS A 403 -30.19 -10.12 -31.22
C LYS A 403 -28.74 -10.60 -31.28
N LEU A 404 -27.92 -10.21 -30.31
CA LEU A 404 -26.53 -10.64 -30.25
C LEU A 404 -26.42 -12.18 -30.21
N SER A 405 -27.36 -12.85 -29.53
CA SER A 405 -27.44 -14.32 -29.47
C SER A 405 -27.66 -15.03 -30.79
N ASP A 406 -28.10 -14.32 -31.83
CA ASP A 406 -28.36 -14.90 -33.15
C ASP A 406 -27.08 -15.08 -33.96
N PHE A 407 -25.95 -14.50 -33.52
CA PHE A 407 -24.67 -14.51 -34.21
C PHE A 407 -23.63 -15.34 -33.50
N LYS A 408 -22.83 -16.07 -34.26
CA LYS A 408 -21.65 -16.80 -33.83
C LYS A 408 -20.39 -16.04 -34.23
N SER A 409 -19.23 -16.43 -33.69
CA SER A 409 -17.93 -15.82 -34.04
C SER A 409 -17.68 -15.74 -35.53
N GLU A 410 -18.20 -16.73 -36.32
CA GLU A 410 -18.05 -16.82 -37.79
C GLU A 410 -18.90 -15.81 -38.56
N ASP A 411 -19.92 -15.22 -37.91
CA ASP A 411 -20.82 -14.24 -38.55
C ASP A 411 -20.27 -12.80 -38.46
N TYR A 412 -19.28 -12.55 -37.64
CA TYR A 412 -18.67 -11.24 -37.51
C TYR A 412 -17.74 -10.89 -38.67
N PRO A 413 -17.62 -9.60 -39.04
CA PRO A 413 -16.64 -9.16 -40.01
C PRO A 413 -15.21 -9.56 -39.59
N THR A 414 -14.36 -9.72 -40.61
CA THR A 414 -12.91 -9.92 -40.42
C THR A 414 -12.11 -8.77 -41.00
N LEU A 415 -10.82 -8.71 -40.69
CA LEU A 415 -9.95 -7.66 -41.19
C LEU A 415 -9.74 -7.79 -42.73
N THR A 416 -9.65 -9.03 -43.25
CA THR A 416 -9.65 -9.28 -44.70
C THR A 416 -10.93 -8.77 -45.37
N GLU A 417 -12.10 -8.97 -44.78
CA GLU A 417 -13.35 -8.44 -45.34
C GLU A 417 -13.42 -6.89 -45.30
N LEU A 418 -12.89 -6.28 -44.28
CA LEU A 418 -12.73 -4.84 -44.24
C LEU A 418 -11.79 -4.34 -45.33
N TYR A 419 -10.62 -4.97 -45.49
CA TYR A 419 -9.64 -4.65 -46.52
C TYR A 419 -10.27 -4.70 -47.94
N ASN A 420 -10.98 -5.77 -48.25
CA ASN A 420 -11.64 -5.93 -49.55
C ASN A 420 -12.70 -4.84 -49.74
N LYS A 421 -13.51 -4.52 -48.69
CA LYS A 421 -14.51 -3.47 -48.75
C LYS A 421 -13.91 -2.07 -48.92
N LEU A 422 -12.74 -1.81 -48.32
CA LEU A 422 -12.01 -0.55 -48.53
C LEU A 422 -11.53 -0.38 -49.99
N LYS A 423 -11.07 -1.47 -50.61
CA LYS A 423 -10.66 -1.44 -52.04
C LYS A 423 -11.82 -1.21 -53.00
N ASP A 424 -13.04 -1.60 -52.61
CA ASP A 424 -14.25 -1.44 -53.44
C ASP A 424 -14.94 -0.07 -53.20
N LEU A 425 -14.36 0.84 -52.39
CA LEU A 425 -14.90 2.18 -52.20
C LEU A 425 -14.79 3.05 -53.46
N ASP A 426 -15.67 4.04 -53.54
CA ASP A 426 -15.57 5.10 -54.54
C ASP A 426 -14.15 5.72 -54.52
N PRO A 427 -13.58 6.08 -55.73
CA PRO A 427 -12.21 6.59 -55.78
C PRO A 427 -11.88 7.73 -54.83
N GLU A 428 -12.81 8.63 -54.59
CA GLU A 428 -12.61 9.76 -53.65
C GLU A 428 -12.47 9.31 -52.19
N LYS A 429 -13.29 8.34 -51.76
CA LYS A 429 -13.22 7.76 -50.40
C LYS A 429 -12.00 6.83 -50.24
N TYR A 430 -11.67 6.06 -51.32
CA TYR A 430 -10.49 5.22 -51.32
C TYR A 430 -9.21 6.04 -51.14
N GLU A 431 -9.05 7.14 -51.87
CA GLU A 431 -7.87 8.01 -51.76
C GLU A 431 -7.71 8.56 -50.32
N VAL A 432 -8.81 8.83 -49.60
CA VAL A 432 -8.77 9.23 -48.18
C VAL A 432 -8.24 8.13 -47.30
N LEU A 433 -8.57 6.85 -47.53
CA LEU A 433 -8.20 5.71 -46.70
C LEU A 433 -7.04 4.88 -47.27
N LYS A 434 -6.39 5.32 -48.32
CA LYS A 434 -5.36 4.56 -49.06
C LYS A 434 -4.21 4.09 -48.14
N ASP A 435 -3.66 5.02 -47.36
CA ASP A 435 -2.56 4.69 -46.43
C ASP A 435 -2.99 3.68 -45.35
N LEU A 436 -4.19 3.87 -44.79
CA LEU A 436 -4.74 2.91 -43.83
C LEU A 436 -5.01 1.54 -44.48
N THR A 437 -5.48 1.52 -45.73
CA THR A 437 -5.73 0.28 -46.45
C THR A 437 -4.43 -0.51 -46.68
N LEU A 438 -3.33 0.18 -47.01
CA LEU A 438 -2.01 -0.44 -47.14
C LEU A 438 -1.47 -0.99 -45.80
N ILE A 439 -1.72 -0.28 -44.71
CA ILE A 439 -1.37 -0.78 -43.36
C ILE A 439 -2.19 -2.03 -43.03
N ILE A 440 -3.51 -2.00 -43.27
CA ILE A 440 -4.40 -3.14 -42.98
C ILE A 440 -4.00 -4.36 -43.81
N GLU A 441 -3.52 -4.19 -45.04
CA GLU A 441 -3.10 -5.27 -45.92
C GLU A 441 -2.09 -6.23 -45.24
N ASP A 442 -1.13 -5.69 -44.47
CA ASP A 442 -0.12 -6.46 -43.77
C ASP A 442 -0.68 -7.29 -42.58
N TYR A 443 -1.91 -6.99 -42.17
CA TYR A 443 -2.59 -7.73 -41.10
C TYR A 443 -3.65 -8.70 -41.59
N THR A 444 -3.82 -8.85 -42.91
CA THR A 444 -4.78 -9.80 -43.50
C THR A 444 -4.20 -11.18 -43.65
N MET A 445 -5.04 -12.23 -43.58
CA MET A 445 -4.60 -13.61 -43.80
C MET A 445 -4.13 -13.88 -45.24
N GLU A 446 -4.62 -13.09 -46.20
CA GLU A 446 -4.31 -13.31 -47.63
C GLU A 446 -2.97 -12.68 -48.06
N HIS A 447 -2.60 -11.55 -47.46
CA HIS A 447 -1.46 -10.77 -47.93
C HIS A 447 -0.44 -10.45 -46.82
N GLY A 448 -0.84 -10.57 -45.55
CA GLY A 448 -0.07 -10.04 -44.42
C GLY A 448 0.93 -11.03 -43.82
N THR A 449 1.85 -10.47 -43.08
CA THR A 449 2.82 -11.21 -42.25
C THR A 449 2.33 -11.43 -40.84
N THR A 450 1.39 -10.59 -40.38
CA THR A 450 0.85 -10.58 -39.00
C THR A 450 -0.65 -10.86 -39.02
N THR A 451 -1.04 -12.07 -38.73
CA THR A 451 -2.45 -12.48 -38.86
C THR A 451 -3.23 -12.65 -37.55
N ILE A 452 -2.71 -12.17 -36.45
CA ILE A 452 -3.34 -12.36 -35.13
C ILE A 452 -4.70 -11.65 -34.98
N PHE A 453 -4.94 -10.59 -35.78
CA PHE A 453 -6.18 -9.80 -35.75
C PHE A 453 -7.21 -10.25 -36.80
N ASP A 454 -6.82 -11.16 -37.71
CA ASP A 454 -7.67 -11.57 -38.80
C ASP A 454 -8.14 -13.02 -38.69
N GLY A 455 -9.42 -13.22 -38.87
CA GLY A 455 -10.12 -14.49 -38.65
C GLY A 455 -11.08 -14.45 -37.49
N TYR A 456 -11.61 -15.58 -37.08
CA TYR A 456 -12.60 -15.71 -36.02
C TYR A 456 -11.93 -16.02 -34.69
N THR A 457 -12.48 -15.46 -33.60
CA THR A 457 -11.96 -15.70 -32.24
C THR A 457 -12.04 -17.19 -31.90
N ASN A 458 -10.92 -17.77 -31.52
CA ASN A 458 -10.79 -19.21 -31.25
C ASN A 458 -10.27 -19.51 -29.82
N ILE A 459 -10.29 -18.52 -28.94
CA ILE A 459 -9.89 -18.66 -27.55
C ILE A 459 -11.11 -19.01 -26.68
N LYS A 460 -10.93 -19.99 -25.79
CA LYS A 460 -11.91 -20.32 -24.74
C LYS A 460 -11.37 -19.86 -23.38
N LEU A 461 -12.18 -19.10 -22.66
CA LEU A 461 -11.85 -18.56 -21.33
C LEU A 461 -12.65 -19.25 -20.23
N ASP A 462 -12.83 -20.58 -20.34
CA ASP A 462 -13.66 -21.36 -19.43
C ASP A 462 -12.99 -21.63 -18.06
N ASN A 463 -11.69 -21.43 -17.97
CA ASN A 463 -10.90 -21.69 -16.77
C ASN A 463 -10.87 -20.48 -15.83
N GLU A 464 -10.75 -20.75 -14.52
CA GLU A 464 -10.64 -19.71 -13.50
C GLU A 464 -9.35 -18.87 -13.63
N ILE A 465 -8.27 -19.46 -14.18
CA ILE A 465 -7.01 -18.77 -14.41
C ILE A 465 -6.67 -18.81 -15.90
N VAL A 466 -6.50 -17.64 -16.49
CA VAL A 466 -6.09 -17.50 -17.89
C VAL A 466 -4.94 -16.51 -17.97
N THR A 467 -3.79 -16.98 -18.47
CA THR A 467 -2.60 -16.13 -18.68
C THR A 467 -2.37 -15.90 -20.18
N PHE A 468 -2.27 -14.63 -20.55
CA PHE A 468 -1.89 -14.19 -21.88
C PHE A 468 -0.38 -13.94 -21.88
N ASN A 469 0.35 -14.91 -22.43
CA ASN A 469 1.80 -14.79 -22.61
C ASN A 469 2.10 -13.96 -23.87
N LEU A 470 2.65 -12.78 -23.66
CA LEU A 470 2.94 -11.81 -24.72
C LEU A 470 4.44 -11.65 -25.00
N LYS A 471 5.28 -12.46 -24.35
CA LYS A 471 6.74 -12.44 -24.55
C LYS A 471 7.18 -12.52 -26.00
N PRO A 472 6.54 -13.35 -26.86
CA PRO A 472 6.91 -13.40 -28.29
C PRO A 472 6.70 -12.07 -29.03
N LEU A 473 5.79 -11.19 -28.55
CA LEU A 473 5.53 -9.89 -29.17
C LEU A 473 6.52 -8.79 -28.75
N GLN A 474 7.41 -9.02 -27.79
CA GLN A 474 8.36 -8.00 -27.34
C GLN A 474 9.31 -7.52 -28.43
N THR A 475 9.62 -8.38 -29.41
CA THR A 475 10.47 -8.03 -30.55
C THR A 475 9.72 -7.30 -31.68
N GLU A 476 8.39 -7.28 -31.64
CA GLU A 476 7.52 -6.80 -32.70
C GLU A 476 6.75 -5.54 -32.24
N LYS A 477 7.47 -4.44 -32.08
CA LYS A 477 6.94 -3.21 -31.49
C LYS A 477 5.75 -2.63 -32.23
N ASP A 478 5.69 -2.77 -33.54
CA ASP A 478 4.63 -2.21 -34.40
C ASP A 478 3.28 -2.89 -34.13
N VAL A 479 3.31 -4.17 -33.77
CA VAL A 479 2.10 -4.98 -33.49
C VAL A 479 1.73 -4.95 -32.02
N GLN A 480 2.71 -4.77 -31.16
CA GLN A 480 2.60 -4.93 -29.72
C GLN A 480 1.45 -4.10 -29.13
N SER A 481 1.42 -2.80 -29.38
CA SER A 481 0.42 -1.89 -28.79
C SER A 481 -1.00 -2.24 -29.23
N ALA A 482 -1.19 -2.61 -30.51
CA ALA A 482 -2.49 -3.01 -31.05
C ALA A 482 -2.93 -4.37 -30.47
N ALA A 483 -2.00 -5.32 -30.31
CA ALA A 483 -2.28 -6.62 -29.69
C ALA A 483 -2.69 -6.47 -28.22
N TYR A 484 -1.97 -5.67 -27.43
CA TYR A 484 -2.34 -5.38 -26.06
C TYR A 484 -3.73 -4.76 -25.96
N LEU A 485 -4.03 -3.74 -26.77
CA LEU A 485 -5.35 -3.10 -26.79
C LEU A 485 -6.47 -4.08 -27.15
N ASN A 486 -6.23 -4.94 -28.17
CA ASN A 486 -7.23 -5.93 -28.61
C ASN A 486 -7.51 -6.97 -27.53
N ILE A 487 -6.45 -7.54 -26.94
CA ILE A 487 -6.56 -8.51 -25.82
C ILE A 487 -7.28 -7.86 -24.66
N PHE A 488 -6.88 -6.65 -24.29
CA PHE A 488 -7.49 -5.92 -23.18
C PHE A 488 -8.97 -5.61 -23.42
N SER A 489 -9.34 -5.21 -24.64
CA SER A 489 -10.74 -5.01 -25.03
C SER A 489 -11.56 -6.32 -24.94
N PHE A 490 -10.98 -7.43 -25.38
CA PHE A 490 -11.59 -8.75 -25.27
C PHE A 490 -11.81 -9.16 -23.81
N LEU A 491 -10.79 -9.02 -22.97
CA LEU A 491 -10.88 -9.33 -21.54
C LEU A 491 -11.88 -8.43 -20.81
N TRP A 492 -11.92 -7.15 -21.17
CA TRP A 492 -12.91 -6.24 -20.63
C TRP A 492 -14.35 -6.69 -20.94
N ASP A 493 -14.61 -7.07 -22.18
CA ASP A 493 -15.92 -7.58 -22.58
C ASP A 493 -16.28 -8.87 -21.81
N GLU A 494 -15.32 -9.76 -21.57
CA GLU A 494 -15.52 -10.97 -20.75
C GLU A 494 -15.76 -10.67 -19.27
N ILE A 495 -15.08 -9.69 -18.69
CA ILE A 495 -15.31 -9.26 -17.30
C ILE A 495 -16.70 -8.64 -17.13
N THR A 496 -17.14 -7.85 -18.11
CA THR A 496 -18.43 -7.14 -18.02
C THR A 496 -19.63 -8.03 -18.30
N LYS A 497 -19.43 -9.18 -18.92
CA LYS A 497 -20.47 -10.15 -19.26
C LYS A 497 -21.10 -10.82 -18.03
N ASP A 498 -20.32 -11.06 -16.99
CA ASP A 498 -20.79 -11.69 -15.75
C ASP A 498 -20.43 -10.81 -14.53
N ARG A 499 -21.47 -10.25 -13.91
CA ARG A 499 -21.33 -9.40 -12.71
C ARG A 499 -21.34 -10.21 -11.40
N THR A 500 -21.60 -11.51 -11.47
CA THR A 500 -21.75 -12.38 -10.29
C THR A 500 -20.44 -13.03 -9.90
N THR A 501 -19.56 -13.25 -10.86
CA THR A 501 -18.23 -13.87 -10.63
C THR A 501 -17.19 -12.80 -10.31
N GLU A 502 -16.61 -12.91 -9.12
CA GLU A 502 -15.48 -12.04 -8.75
C GLU A 502 -14.29 -12.29 -9.68
N THR A 503 -13.80 -11.23 -10.33
CA THR A 503 -12.74 -11.34 -11.33
C THR A 503 -11.61 -10.36 -11.03
N VAL A 504 -10.36 -10.83 -11.12
CA VAL A 504 -9.15 -10.01 -11.01
C VAL A 504 -8.46 -9.95 -12.36
N LEU A 505 -8.17 -8.74 -12.83
CA LEU A 505 -7.34 -8.47 -13.99
C LEU A 505 -5.95 -8.04 -13.52
N MET A 506 -4.96 -8.88 -13.69
CA MET A 506 -3.57 -8.57 -13.39
C MET A 506 -2.83 -8.19 -14.67
N THR A 507 -2.24 -7.01 -14.66
CA THR A 507 -1.40 -6.53 -15.77
C THR A 507 0.01 -6.34 -15.23
N ASP A 508 0.88 -7.26 -15.63
CA ASP A 508 2.30 -7.10 -15.34
C ASP A 508 2.94 -6.18 -16.37
N GLU A 509 3.94 -5.43 -15.96
CA GLU A 509 4.67 -4.46 -16.77
C GLU A 509 3.76 -3.51 -17.56
N LEU A 510 2.88 -2.79 -16.85
CA LEU A 510 1.90 -1.87 -17.43
C LEU A 510 2.52 -0.84 -18.40
N HIS A 511 3.84 -0.58 -18.30
CA HIS A 511 4.51 0.35 -19.19
C HIS A 511 4.48 -0.06 -20.67
N PHE A 512 4.28 -1.35 -21.00
CA PHE A 512 4.08 -1.79 -22.38
C PHE A 512 2.76 -1.26 -22.97
N LEU A 513 1.70 -1.14 -22.16
CA LEU A 513 0.46 -0.48 -22.58
C LEU A 513 0.60 1.06 -22.66
N ALA A 514 1.49 1.62 -21.86
CA ALA A 514 1.72 3.05 -21.80
C ALA A 514 2.56 3.60 -22.97
N THR A 515 2.89 2.79 -23.97
CA THR A 515 3.55 3.25 -25.19
C THR A 515 2.64 4.10 -26.07
N ASN A 516 1.31 3.96 -25.94
CA ASN A 516 0.31 4.71 -26.66
C ASN A 516 -0.76 5.27 -25.71
N GLU A 517 -1.09 6.57 -25.85
CA GLU A 517 -2.05 7.26 -24.99
C GLU A 517 -3.47 6.68 -25.09
N TYR A 518 -3.91 6.26 -26.29
CA TYR A 518 -5.24 5.66 -26.47
C TYR A 518 -5.36 4.31 -25.76
N SER A 519 -4.30 3.50 -25.76
CA SER A 519 -4.27 2.23 -25.03
C SER A 519 -4.28 2.45 -23.54
N LEU A 520 -3.55 3.46 -23.05
CA LEU A 520 -3.50 3.81 -21.65
C LEU A 520 -4.83 4.39 -21.16
N ASP A 521 -5.51 5.27 -21.95
CA ASP A 521 -6.84 5.80 -21.63
C ASP A 521 -7.88 4.67 -21.55
N PHE A 522 -7.87 3.74 -22.51
CA PHE A 522 -8.77 2.59 -22.47
C PHE A 522 -8.56 1.73 -21.22
N TYR A 523 -7.29 1.46 -20.85
CA TYR A 523 -6.95 0.77 -19.61
C TYR A 523 -7.47 1.51 -18.38
N TYR A 524 -7.26 2.82 -18.31
CA TYR A 524 -7.73 3.64 -17.22
C TYR A 524 -9.25 3.61 -17.05
N GLN A 525 -10.01 3.71 -18.14
CA GLN A 525 -11.47 3.64 -18.12
C GLN A 525 -11.94 2.28 -17.55
N ALA A 526 -11.32 1.19 -17.98
CA ALA A 526 -11.61 -0.13 -17.44
C ALA A 526 -11.21 -0.23 -15.96
N TYR A 527 -10.04 0.27 -15.60
CA TYR A 527 -9.53 0.29 -14.23
C TYR A 527 -10.46 1.03 -13.26
N LYS A 528 -11.02 2.16 -13.70
CA LYS A 528 -11.99 2.96 -12.93
C LYS A 528 -13.31 2.20 -12.73
N ARG A 529 -13.75 1.44 -13.73
CA ARG A 529 -15.09 0.84 -13.79
C ARG A 529 -15.16 -0.61 -13.29
N ILE A 530 -14.05 -1.33 -13.24
CA ILE A 530 -14.01 -2.77 -12.91
C ILE A 530 -14.71 -3.10 -11.59
N ARG A 531 -14.70 -2.16 -10.64
CA ARG A 531 -15.43 -2.25 -9.36
C ARG A 531 -16.94 -2.47 -9.54
N LYS A 532 -17.57 -1.84 -10.57
CA LYS A 532 -19.00 -1.97 -10.84
C LYS A 532 -19.40 -3.39 -11.25
N TYR A 533 -18.42 -4.19 -11.70
CA TYR A 533 -18.58 -5.59 -12.13
C TYR A 533 -18.02 -6.59 -11.09
N GLY A 534 -17.88 -6.16 -9.83
CA GLY A 534 -17.39 -7.04 -8.76
C GLY A 534 -15.90 -7.33 -8.82
N GLY A 535 -15.18 -6.77 -9.80
CA GLY A 535 -13.77 -7.05 -10.06
C GLY A 535 -12.79 -6.11 -9.37
N GLY A 536 -11.50 -6.45 -9.51
CA GLY A 536 -10.35 -5.64 -9.14
C GLY A 536 -9.26 -5.71 -10.21
N ALA A 537 -8.44 -4.68 -10.31
CA ALA A 537 -7.32 -4.64 -11.23
C ALA A 537 -6.00 -4.46 -10.48
N ILE A 538 -5.00 -5.24 -10.84
CA ILE A 538 -3.64 -5.18 -10.32
C ILE A 538 -2.74 -4.67 -11.43
N ALA A 539 -2.14 -3.50 -11.24
CA ALA A 539 -1.21 -2.86 -12.16
C ALA A 539 0.21 -2.93 -11.60
N SER A 540 1.10 -3.69 -12.24
CA SER A 540 2.50 -3.81 -11.87
C SER A 540 3.39 -3.08 -12.88
N THR A 541 4.39 -2.32 -12.43
CA THR A 541 5.34 -1.64 -13.32
C THR A 541 6.71 -1.46 -12.69
N GLN A 542 7.74 -1.51 -13.52
CA GLN A 542 9.11 -1.19 -13.11
C GLN A 542 9.40 0.32 -13.20
N GLN A 543 8.76 1.02 -14.10
CA GLN A 543 9.07 2.40 -14.45
C GLN A 543 7.81 3.26 -14.46
N ILE A 544 7.55 3.89 -13.33
CA ILE A 544 6.43 4.82 -13.22
C ILE A 544 6.55 6.00 -14.18
N LYS A 545 7.79 6.45 -14.44
CA LYS A 545 8.06 7.58 -15.34
C LYS A 545 7.59 7.34 -16.78
N ASP A 546 7.59 6.09 -17.25
CA ASP A 546 7.16 5.80 -18.62
C ASP A 546 5.64 5.96 -18.77
N ILE A 547 4.88 5.56 -17.74
CA ILE A 547 3.44 5.79 -17.68
C ILE A 547 3.14 7.29 -17.61
N LEU A 548 3.83 8.02 -16.73
CA LEU A 548 3.65 9.46 -16.53
C LEU A 548 4.14 10.29 -17.74
N ARG A 549 5.07 9.75 -18.54
CA ARG A 549 5.56 10.40 -19.76
C ARG A 549 4.53 10.37 -20.88
N THR A 550 3.78 9.28 -21.02
CA THR A 550 2.74 9.13 -22.04
C THR A 550 1.54 10.01 -21.74
N SER A 551 1.04 9.96 -20.51
CA SER A 551 0.03 10.88 -19.99
C SER A 551 0.15 10.99 -18.48
N GLN A 552 0.56 12.15 -17.99
CA GLN A 552 0.70 12.38 -16.55
C GLN A 552 -0.66 12.30 -15.84
N GLU A 553 -1.71 12.81 -16.47
CA GLU A 553 -3.06 12.82 -15.92
C GLU A 553 -3.59 11.39 -15.74
N ILE A 554 -3.56 10.59 -16.80
CA ILE A 554 -4.05 9.21 -16.78
C ILE A 554 -3.19 8.34 -15.84
N GLY A 555 -1.86 8.48 -15.91
CA GLY A 555 -0.95 7.73 -15.06
C GLY A 555 -1.14 8.02 -13.57
N SER A 556 -1.30 9.31 -13.21
CA SER A 556 -1.61 9.70 -11.83
C SER A 556 -2.97 9.15 -11.39
N ALA A 557 -3.97 9.23 -12.26
CA ALA A 557 -5.32 8.76 -11.96
C ALA A 557 -5.40 7.23 -11.74
N ILE A 558 -4.63 6.41 -12.45
CA ILE A 558 -4.52 4.96 -12.19
C ILE A 558 -4.02 4.72 -10.76
N ILE A 559 -2.97 5.43 -10.35
CA ILE A 559 -2.36 5.26 -9.03
C ILE A 559 -3.27 5.79 -7.93
N GLU A 560 -3.92 6.93 -8.14
CA GLU A 560 -4.89 7.50 -7.19
C GLU A 560 -6.09 6.60 -6.98
N ASN A 561 -6.61 5.98 -8.05
CA ASN A 561 -7.71 5.02 -7.99
C ASN A 561 -7.32 3.65 -7.40
N SER A 562 -6.06 3.43 -7.04
CA SER A 562 -5.60 2.24 -6.33
C SER A 562 -5.66 2.48 -4.82
N HIS A 563 -6.54 1.79 -4.10
CA HIS A 563 -6.61 1.89 -2.64
C HIS A 563 -5.50 1.13 -1.94
N THR A 564 -4.94 0.13 -2.60
CA THR A 564 -3.78 -0.62 -2.14
C THR A 564 -2.59 -0.30 -3.05
N LYS A 565 -1.46 0.08 -2.46
CA LYS A 565 -0.23 0.37 -3.19
C LYS A 565 0.95 -0.32 -2.53
N PHE A 566 1.79 -0.95 -3.36
CA PHE A 566 3.06 -1.51 -2.93
C PHE A 566 4.20 -0.77 -3.62
N PHE A 567 5.05 -0.14 -2.85
CA PHE A 567 6.27 0.49 -3.33
C PHE A 567 7.46 -0.36 -2.91
N PHE A 568 8.04 -1.04 -3.87
CA PHE A 568 9.31 -1.75 -3.72
C PHE A 568 10.51 -0.81 -3.88
N GLY A 569 11.70 -1.36 -3.71
CA GLY A 569 12.93 -0.60 -3.89
C GLY A 569 13.02 0.12 -5.24
N MET A 570 13.41 1.39 -5.22
CA MET A 570 13.59 2.24 -6.40
C MET A 570 14.77 3.20 -6.18
N ASP A 571 15.25 3.84 -7.24
CA ASP A 571 16.28 4.86 -7.15
C ASP A 571 15.69 6.20 -6.64
N ASN A 572 16.59 7.14 -6.33
CA ASN A 572 16.17 8.46 -5.86
C ASN A 572 15.25 9.16 -6.87
N VAL A 573 15.53 9.04 -8.18
CA VAL A 573 14.70 9.63 -9.23
C VAL A 573 13.29 9.03 -9.22
N GLY A 574 13.17 7.72 -9.04
CA GLY A 574 11.88 7.06 -8.92
C GLY A 574 11.10 7.50 -7.67
N VAL A 575 11.79 7.72 -6.54
CA VAL A 575 11.18 8.26 -5.32
C VAL A 575 10.71 9.70 -5.56
N ASP A 576 11.53 10.55 -6.18
CA ASP A 576 11.20 11.94 -6.49
C ASP A 576 9.98 11.99 -7.46
N ASP A 577 9.93 11.13 -8.46
CA ASP A 577 8.78 11.02 -9.37
C ASP A 577 7.48 10.68 -8.62
N VAL A 578 7.55 9.77 -7.64
CA VAL A 578 6.39 9.41 -6.80
C VAL A 578 5.96 10.56 -5.89
N VAL A 579 6.92 11.26 -5.28
CA VAL A 579 6.65 12.38 -4.38
C VAL A 579 6.11 13.60 -5.15
N ASP A 580 6.82 14.02 -6.19
CA ASP A 580 6.56 15.28 -6.88
C ASP A 580 5.38 15.19 -7.85
N LYS A 581 5.29 14.08 -8.59
CA LYS A 581 4.26 13.93 -9.64
C LYS A 581 2.96 13.31 -9.13
N LEU A 582 3.02 12.46 -8.09
CA LEU A 582 1.85 11.82 -7.51
C LEU A 582 1.39 12.45 -6.19
N GLY A 583 2.13 13.44 -5.67
CA GLY A 583 1.79 14.12 -4.41
C GLY A 583 1.83 13.20 -3.17
N LEU A 584 2.45 12.03 -3.26
CA LEU A 584 2.58 11.11 -2.13
C LEU A 584 3.70 11.58 -1.21
N LYS A 585 3.41 11.72 0.08
CA LYS A 585 4.39 12.14 1.07
C LYS A 585 5.01 10.94 1.75
N PHE A 586 6.30 10.75 1.58
CA PHE A 586 7.12 9.78 2.30
C PHE A 586 7.93 10.45 3.40
N SER A 587 8.14 9.74 4.49
CA SER A 587 9.09 10.15 5.54
C SER A 587 10.53 9.83 5.11
N ASP A 588 11.51 10.46 5.75
CA ASP A 588 12.93 10.21 5.48
C ASP A 588 13.30 8.73 5.69
N GLN A 589 12.65 8.04 6.64
CA GLN A 589 12.80 6.61 6.85
C GLN A 589 12.26 5.81 5.66
N GLU A 590 11.05 6.14 5.16
CA GLU A 590 10.46 5.47 4.01
C GLU A 590 11.33 5.64 2.77
N ILE A 591 11.82 6.85 2.51
CA ILE A 591 12.77 7.14 1.42
C ILE A 591 14.03 6.31 1.56
N SER A 592 14.64 6.29 2.76
CA SER A 592 15.85 5.50 3.01
C SER A 592 15.66 4.00 2.82
N HIS A 593 14.47 3.45 3.13
CA HIS A 593 14.17 2.05 2.88
C HIS A 593 13.98 1.76 1.39
N LEU A 594 13.21 2.58 0.68
CA LEU A 594 12.97 2.41 -0.75
C LEU A 594 14.26 2.49 -1.57
N THR A 595 15.16 3.42 -1.21
CA THR A 595 16.42 3.61 -1.93
C THR A 595 17.45 2.51 -1.68
N LYS A 596 17.35 1.76 -0.59
CA LYS A 596 18.21 0.58 -0.30
C LYS A 596 17.92 -0.62 -1.22
N LYS A 597 16.81 -0.64 -1.93
CA LYS A 597 16.41 -1.68 -2.91
C LYS A 597 16.55 -3.11 -2.38
N LYS A 598 16.15 -3.36 -1.15
CA LYS A 598 16.20 -4.71 -0.59
C LYS A 598 15.15 -5.60 -1.24
N LYS A 599 15.59 -6.78 -1.70
CA LYS A 599 14.73 -7.78 -2.34
C LYS A 599 13.66 -8.29 -1.36
N GLY A 600 12.42 -8.36 -1.81
CA GLY A 600 11.29 -8.86 -1.01
C GLY A 600 10.76 -7.87 0.02
N GLU A 601 11.31 -6.64 0.12
CA GLU A 601 10.81 -5.62 1.02
C GLU A 601 10.03 -4.55 0.24
N ALA A 602 8.83 -4.19 0.74
CA ALA A 602 7.97 -3.18 0.14
C ALA A 602 7.33 -2.29 1.21
N LEU A 603 7.05 -1.04 0.85
CA LEU A 603 6.15 -0.18 1.59
C LEU A 603 4.73 -0.44 1.12
N LEU A 604 3.90 -1.00 1.98
CA LEU A 604 2.47 -1.20 1.77
C LEU A 604 1.70 0.04 2.23
N LEU A 605 0.87 0.58 1.35
CA LEU A 605 -0.20 1.53 1.68
C LEU A 605 -1.54 0.80 1.50
N TYR A 606 -2.28 0.61 2.58
CA TYR A 606 -3.57 -0.06 2.60
C TYR A 606 -4.63 0.84 3.24
N GLY A 607 -5.43 1.49 2.42
CA GLY A 607 -6.32 2.54 2.85
C GLY A 607 -5.55 3.68 3.53
N THR A 608 -5.81 3.90 4.82
CA THR A 608 -5.09 4.90 5.63
C THR A 608 -3.88 4.35 6.39
N GLN A 609 -3.67 3.04 6.36
CA GLN A 609 -2.58 2.35 7.05
C GLN A 609 -1.38 2.20 6.12
N ARG A 610 -0.17 2.18 6.70
CA ARG A 610 1.07 1.91 5.97
C ARG A 610 2.06 1.15 6.83
N ALA A 611 2.79 0.22 6.22
CA ALA A 611 3.84 -0.54 6.88
C ALA A 611 4.93 -0.94 5.89
N PHE A 612 6.17 -1.07 6.35
CA PHE A 612 7.18 -1.82 5.64
C PHE A 612 6.95 -3.30 5.87
N ILE A 613 6.81 -4.02 4.79
CA ILE A 613 6.58 -5.47 4.83
C ILE A 613 7.72 -6.20 4.14
N ARG A 614 8.01 -7.39 4.67
CA ARG A 614 8.82 -8.39 4.00
C ARG A 614 7.90 -9.48 3.48
N ILE A 615 8.00 -9.75 2.19
CA ILE A 615 7.20 -10.75 1.49
C ILE A 615 8.09 -11.97 1.30
N ASP A 616 7.84 -13.00 2.10
CA ASP A 616 8.56 -14.26 2.02
C ASP A 616 7.61 -15.30 1.42
N LEU A 617 8.08 -16.07 0.45
CA LEU A 617 7.38 -17.25 -0.04
C LEU A 617 7.66 -18.41 0.88
N ASP A 618 6.65 -19.24 1.12
CA ASP A 618 6.87 -20.52 1.80
C ASP A 618 7.59 -21.52 0.85
N ARG A 619 7.88 -22.71 1.37
CA ARG A 619 8.62 -23.72 0.63
C ARG A 619 7.91 -24.14 -0.66
N GLU A 620 6.61 -24.39 -0.60
CA GLU A 620 5.82 -24.79 -1.77
C GLU A 620 5.63 -23.65 -2.76
N GLU A 621 5.39 -22.44 -2.26
CA GLU A 621 5.31 -21.22 -3.09
C GLU A 621 6.62 -20.97 -3.84
N THR A 622 7.78 -21.17 -3.17
CA THR A 622 9.11 -21.02 -3.80
C THR A 622 9.33 -22.07 -4.91
N ARG A 623 8.91 -23.32 -4.69
CA ARG A 623 8.98 -24.39 -5.68
C ARG A 623 8.14 -24.08 -6.91
N LEU A 624 6.94 -23.54 -6.71
CA LEU A 624 6.02 -23.16 -7.80
C LEU A 624 6.53 -21.94 -8.58
N TRP A 625 7.24 -21.04 -7.90
CA TRP A 625 7.76 -19.84 -8.51
C TRP A 625 9.03 -20.06 -9.30
N ASN A 626 9.99 -20.73 -8.72
CA ASN A 626 11.30 -20.95 -9.35
C ASN A 626 11.93 -22.25 -8.83
N LYS A 627 11.89 -23.28 -9.68
CA LYS A 627 12.41 -24.60 -9.36
C LYS A 627 13.91 -24.58 -9.04
N GLU A 628 14.72 -23.82 -9.80
CA GLU A 628 16.16 -23.71 -9.57
C GLU A 628 16.47 -23.04 -8.23
N LEU A 629 15.69 -21.97 -7.90
CA LEU A 629 15.81 -21.32 -6.60
C LEU A 629 15.41 -22.25 -5.46
N TYR A 630 14.36 -23.05 -5.65
CA TYR A 630 13.93 -24.05 -4.70
C TYR A 630 15.02 -25.09 -4.43
N GLU A 631 15.60 -25.64 -5.50
CA GLU A 631 16.71 -26.60 -5.42
C GLU A 631 17.92 -25.97 -4.71
N THR A 632 18.23 -24.69 -4.98
CA THR A 632 19.34 -23.97 -4.32
C THR A 632 19.13 -23.73 -2.83
N ILE A 633 17.87 -23.46 -2.41
CA ILE A 633 17.58 -23.09 -1.00
C ILE A 633 17.27 -24.32 -0.15
N TYR A 634 16.59 -25.32 -0.71
CA TYR A 634 15.97 -26.41 0.04
C TYR A 634 16.50 -27.81 -0.29
N GLU A 635 17.15 -28.01 -1.44
CA GLU A 635 17.85 -29.24 -1.73
C GLU A 635 19.30 -29.07 -1.26
N GLU A 636 19.59 -29.52 -0.06
CA GLU A 636 20.98 -29.72 0.39
C GLU A 636 21.67 -30.69 -0.59
N PRO A 637 22.96 -30.49 -0.92
CA PRO A 637 23.69 -31.48 -1.66
C PRO A 637 23.58 -32.81 -0.90
N ALA A 638 23.20 -33.87 -1.59
CA ALA A 638 22.80 -35.17 -1.04
C ALA A 638 23.87 -35.92 -0.21
N ASP A 639 24.97 -35.28 0.18
CA ASP A 639 26.15 -35.90 0.82
C ASP A 639 26.62 -35.24 2.12
N VAL A 640 25.78 -34.43 2.80
CA VAL A 640 26.11 -34.02 4.17
C VAL A 640 24.91 -34.31 5.05
N GLU A 641 24.78 -35.49 5.56
CA GLU A 641 24.07 -35.70 6.83
C GLU A 641 24.75 -34.77 7.85
N PRO A 642 24.04 -33.76 8.39
CA PRO A 642 24.63 -32.99 9.48
C PRO A 642 24.83 -33.96 10.64
N ASN A 643 26.06 -34.23 10.95
CA ASN A 643 26.40 -35.07 12.10
C ASN A 643 26.15 -34.23 13.36
N TYR A 644 24.87 -34.06 13.69
CA TYR A 644 24.42 -33.34 14.89
C TYR A 644 25.00 -34.03 16.17
N VAL A 645 25.31 -35.32 16.07
CA VAL A 645 25.88 -36.10 17.14
C VAL A 645 27.30 -35.61 17.48
N GLU A 646 28.12 -35.32 16.48
CA GLU A 646 29.46 -34.77 16.65
C GLU A 646 29.46 -33.32 17.17
N GLN A 647 28.48 -32.48 16.74
CA GLN A 647 28.37 -31.10 17.21
C GLN A 647 27.89 -30.99 18.67
N LEU A 648 27.10 -31.95 19.15
CA LEU A 648 26.61 -31.98 20.52
C LEU A 648 27.53 -32.76 21.47
N GLY A 649 28.60 -33.41 20.96
CA GLY A 649 29.50 -34.19 21.75
C GLY A 649 28.84 -35.42 22.43
N LEU A 650 27.71 -35.89 21.87
CA LEU A 650 26.97 -37.03 22.35
C LEU A 650 27.64 -38.32 21.83
N THR A 651 27.78 -39.30 22.68
CA THR A 651 28.26 -40.63 22.31
C THR A 651 27.11 -41.53 21.86
N ASP A 652 27.39 -42.63 21.15
CA ASP A 652 26.37 -43.62 20.76
C ASP A 652 25.60 -44.19 21.97
N ILE A 653 26.20 -44.12 23.14
CA ILE A 653 25.57 -44.54 24.40
C ILE A 653 24.53 -43.50 24.86
N ASP A 654 24.85 -42.23 24.76
CA ASP A 654 23.94 -41.13 25.13
C ASP A 654 22.69 -41.11 24.23
N LEU A 655 22.85 -41.48 22.96
CA LEU A 655 21.72 -41.58 22.01
C LEU A 655 20.83 -42.78 22.32
N ALA A 656 21.39 -43.91 22.67
CA ALA A 656 20.64 -45.10 23.04
C ALA A 656 19.84 -44.91 24.33
N GLU A 657 20.38 -44.16 25.31
CA GLU A 657 19.66 -43.78 26.53
C GLU A 657 18.50 -42.81 26.22
N LEU A 658 18.70 -41.84 25.31
CA LEU A 658 17.65 -40.86 24.91
C LEU A 658 16.51 -41.54 24.13
N GLU A 659 16.83 -42.49 23.25
CA GLU A 659 15.82 -43.30 22.54
C GLU A 659 15.00 -44.17 23.48
N GLU A 660 15.64 -44.75 24.53
CA GLU A 660 14.94 -45.55 25.53
C GLU A 660 14.00 -44.68 26.40
N GLU A 661 14.45 -43.47 26.79
CA GLU A 661 13.62 -42.50 27.52
C GLU A 661 12.43 -42.00 26.67
N LEU A 662 12.62 -41.76 25.38
CA LEU A 662 11.52 -41.37 24.45
C LEU A 662 10.51 -42.50 24.30
N ARG A 663 10.97 -43.75 24.15
CA ARG A 663 10.07 -44.93 24.11
C ARG A 663 9.29 -45.12 25.41
N GLN A 664 9.91 -44.87 26.56
CA GLN A 664 9.22 -44.95 27.85
C GLN A 664 8.19 -43.79 28.01
N ALA A 665 8.50 -42.62 27.47
CA ALA A 665 7.56 -41.52 27.48
C ALA A 665 6.36 -41.76 26.55
N GLU A 666 6.55 -42.35 25.37
CA GLU A 666 5.46 -42.72 24.46
C GLU A 666 4.53 -43.77 25.04
N MET A 667 5.07 -44.76 25.80
CA MET A 667 4.24 -45.78 26.48
C MET A 667 3.44 -45.25 27.68
N ILE A 668 3.70 -44.03 28.15
CA ILE A 668 2.91 -43.40 29.23
C ILE A 668 1.73 -42.60 28.64
N TYR A 669 1.74 -42.29 27.33
CA TYR A 669 0.67 -41.52 26.65
C TYR A 669 -0.25 -42.37 25.76
N GLU A 670 0.00 -43.69 25.61
CA GLU A 670 -0.98 -44.67 25.16
C GLU A 670 -1.71 -45.30 26.39
#